data_79576f3088646d9f02250b1e23c99d85
#
_entry.id   79576f3088646d9f02250b1e23c99d85
#
_cell.length_a   1.000
_cell.length_b   1.000
_cell.length_c   1.000
_cell.angle_alpha   90.00
_cell.angle_beta   90.00
_cell.angle_gamma   90.00
#
_symmetry.space_group_name_H-M   'P 1'
#
loop_
_entity.id
_entity.type
_entity.pdbx_description
1 polymer ?
#
loop_
_entity_poly.entity_id
_entity_poly.type
_entity_poly.pdbx_seq_one_letter_code
_entity_poly.pdbx_strand_id
1 'polypeptide(L)'
;MTKAVAFQRLIARCDLLLSLDDNAMKSRIISFLSLCILVSAIAACGGSTGRSAAGDSFGSGANNPLALVTAKPGELVDFTKQLVRTRAGLRKTGNLAPSQDELTQAVGGPVAVPANTSLTSKDSSTRSGTTNQEAGVDEDDLLKIDGNKIYALQRAAWGIEGFVSDRLHVYQRAADGSLSKPDILDLAGDTKNDVAMRGMLSVEGSGKIALIGETNRFIPFIDCAPNSLCARPAVVLSEAQTILQWVDASTNTLRLNERLTMDGQLVGARQIEDHIYLTIRHRPKIAADQLPIDTKPEALEAAINALKISELLPNIRSADGQVRPLVAESDCYLQTANSASDIQVTVMIAWRISDPPDRWTSRCFFGGTQAIYMSPKNLYFATSRNQSSWVDGMFRFSDQMRTDIHQFAISGGSMKYMGSGEILGHLGWDPQRAAYRMSEHEGDLRVVSFTGTQGWLTLADAASQSKAASPATLSILRPQSTTGKLQLISTLPNAKYPNPLGLPGEQLYGVRFESMRAYLVTFRQTDPLYILDLSDPLDPRMVGELKMPGYSDYLFPLPGNLLLGIGKDATDSGQVLGVRVALIDLKMPSSPRELQVLNFGERGSSSGLDYSSHGVNLLQVGSITRVALPLSLAQQSGSNYIQGLQTISIDVDIGNMKVHKWMASTASTGWTDISRDRSVQIGNFVYYWSQNQLRAFQW
;
A
#
# COMPACT_ATOMS: atom_id res chain seq x y z
N MET A 1 22.75 34.09 20.06
CA MET A 1 23.27 35.28 19.34
C MET A 1 24.05 34.98 18.06
N THR A 2 24.13 33.75 17.57
CA THR A 2 25.03 33.38 16.45
C THR A 2 24.31 33.06 15.13
N LYS A 3 22.97 33.10 15.07
CA LYS A 3 22.19 32.90 13.83
C LYS A 3 21.71 34.18 13.13
N ALA A 4 21.77 35.33 13.79
CA ALA A 4 21.37 36.63 13.21
C ALA A 4 22.46 37.26 12.34
N VAL A 5 23.72 36.90 12.56
CA VAL A 5 24.87 37.48 11.81
C VAL A 5 25.05 36.79 10.44
N ALA A 6 24.56 35.54 10.27
CA ALA A 6 24.65 34.84 9.00
C ALA A 6 23.58 35.32 8.01
N PHE A 7 22.45 35.80 8.48
CA PHE A 7 21.34 36.26 7.63
C PHE A 7 21.58 37.65 7.05
N GLN A 8 22.28 38.55 7.78
CA GLN A 8 22.65 39.86 7.27
C GLN A 8 23.78 39.84 6.23
N ARG A 9 24.61 38.79 6.21
CA ARG A 9 25.66 38.63 5.17
C ARG A 9 25.12 38.04 3.86
N LEU A 10 23.91 37.44 3.87
CA LEU A 10 23.26 36.92 2.67
C LEU A 10 22.52 38.04 1.92
N ILE A 11 21.93 38.99 2.64
CA ILE A 11 21.24 40.14 2.04
C ILE A 11 22.20 41.12 1.38
N ALA A 12 23.37 41.32 1.96
CA ALA A 12 24.39 42.22 1.39
C ALA A 12 25.09 41.68 0.11
N ARG A 13 24.87 40.40 -0.25
CA ARG A 13 25.36 39.81 -1.51
C ARG A 13 24.33 39.83 -2.64
N CYS A 14 23.07 40.05 -2.35
CA CYS A 14 22.02 40.18 -3.38
C CYS A 14 21.96 41.60 -3.98
N ASP A 15 22.34 42.62 -3.23
CA ASP A 15 22.33 44.00 -3.75
C ASP A 15 23.50 44.34 -4.68
N LEU A 16 24.53 43.47 -4.76
CA LEU A 16 25.68 43.68 -5.65
C LEU A 16 25.54 43.04 -7.04
N LEU A 17 24.42 42.36 -7.31
CA LEU A 17 24.12 41.69 -8.60
C LEU A 17 23.08 42.42 -9.45
N LEU A 18 22.58 43.56 -8.98
CA LEU A 18 21.58 44.40 -9.68
C LEU A 18 22.11 45.65 -10.37
N SER A 19 23.45 45.80 -10.50
CA SER A 19 24.06 46.92 -11.21
C SER A 19 25.01 46.44 -12.31
N LEU A 20 24.52 45.73 -13.31
CA LEU A 20 25.25 45.50 -14.55
C LEU A 20 24.32 45.70 -15.75
N ASP A 21 24.74 46.63 -16.54
CA ASP A 21 24.26 47.23 -17.78
C ASP A 21 23.35 46.44 -18.72
N ASP A 22 22.33 47.15 -19.16
CA ASP A 22 21.16 46.76 -19.99
C ASP A 22 21.45 46.53 -21.50
N ASN A 23 22.71 46.55 -21.94
CA ASN A 23 23.07 46.48 -23.37
C ASN A 23 23.48 45.12 -23.90
N ALA A 24 23.71 44.12 -23.02
CA ALA A 24 24.07 42.75 -23.45
C ALA A 24 22.85 41.84 -23.71
N MET A 25 21.68 42.22 -23.24
CA MET A 25 20.45 41.41 -23.37
C MET A 25 19.70 41.63 -24.69
N LYS A 26 19.84 42.80 -25.31
CA LYS A 26 19.19 43.14 -26.62
C LYS A 26 19.84 42.45 -27.82
N SER A 27 21.14 42.11 -27.76
CA SER A 27 21.83 41.40 -28.84
C SER A 27 21.53 39.90 -28.89
N ARG A 28 21.11 39.27 -27.81
CA ARG A 28 20.79 37.83 -27.79
C ARG A 28 19.35 37.52 -28.17
N ILE A 29 18.42 38.46 -28.10
CA ILE A 29 17.02 38.29 -28.48
C ILE A 29 16.84 38.35 -29.99
N ILE A 30 17.68 39.15 -30.71
CA ILE A 30 17.61 39.27 -32.18
C ILE A 30 18.19 38.01 -32.87
N SER A 31 19.18 37.32 -32.28
CA SER A 31 19.72 36.08 -32.82
C SER A 31 18.81 34.86 -32.64
N PHE A 32 17.88 34.89 -31.70
CA PHE A 32 16.92 33.78 -31.47
C PHE A 32 15.68 33.86 -32.39
N LEU A 33 15.29 35.06 -32.83
CA LEU A 33 14.13 35.21 -33.74
C LEU A 33 14.47 34.88 -35.21
N SER A 34 15.76 34.93 -35.61
CA SER A 34 16.17 34.57 -36.98
C SER A 34 16.33 33.07 -37.21
N LEU A 35 16.40 32.25 -36.16
CA LEU A 35 16.55 30.80 -36.28
C LEU A 35 15.20 30.03 -36.31
N CYS A 36 14.11 30.68 -35.92
CA CYS A 36 12.76 30.05 -35.94
C CYS A 36 12.01 30.15 -37.28
N ILE A 37 12.52 30.91 -38.27
CA ILE A 37 11.85 31.09 -39.58
C ILE A 37 12.42 30.16 -40.67
N LEU A 38 13.52 29.43 -40.43
CA LEU A 38 14.16 28.58 -41.44
C LEU A 38 13.87 27.07 -41.29
N VAL A 39 12.98 26.64 -40.38
CA VAL A 39 12.66 25.22 -40.16
C VAL A 39 11.28 24.81 -40.72
N SER A 40 10.52 25.73 -41.35
CA SER A 40 9.15 25.45 -41.80
C SER A 40 8.98 25.15 -43.29
N ALA A 41 10.03 24.87 -44.03
CA ALA A 41 9.95 24.70 -45.50
C ALA A 41 10.70 23.49 -46.10
N ILE A 42 10.79 22.36 -45.38
CA ILE A 42 11.23 21.08 -46.01
C ILE A 42 10.42 19.92 -45.43
N ALA A 43 9.22 19.73 -45.90
CA ALA A 43 8.50 18.47 -45.78
C ALA A 43 7.55 18.27 -46.94
N ALA A 44 8.10 18.01 -48.11
CA ALA A 44 7.40 17.33 -49.20
C ALA A 44 8.42 16.71 -50.20
N CYS A 45 8.20 15.42 -50.46
CA CYS A 45 8.83 14.59 -51.51
C CYS A 45 10.16 13.90 -51.16
N GLY A 46 10.08 12.57 -51.11
CA GLY A 46 11.24 11.68 -51.27
C GLY A 46 11.07 10.32 -50.63
N GLY A 47 10.40 9.41 -51.31
CA GLY A 47 10.45 7.99 -50.98
C GLY A 47 11.87 7.46 -51.23
N SER A 48 12.46 6.77 -50.26
CA SER A 48 13.59 5.89 -50.46
C SER A 48 13.53 4.72 -49.52
N THR A 49 13.57 3.56 -50.10
CA THR A 49 13.73 2.23 -49.51
C THR A 49 14.95 2.17 -48.59
N GLY A 50 14.68 2.11 -47.26
CA GLY A 50 15.69 1.85 -46.26
C GLY A 50 15.38 0.52 -45.57
N ARG A 51 16.33 -0.39 -45.62
CA ARG A 51 16.33 -1.73 -45.03
C ARG A 51 15.78 -1.73 -43.62
N SER A 52 14.69 -2.44 -43.40
CA SER A 52 14.21 -2.85 -42.09
C SER A 52 15.24 -3.77 -41.46
N ALA A 53 15.86 -3.34 -40.38
CA ALA A 53 16.42 -4.26 -39.41
C ALA A 53 15.27 -5.13 -38.89
N ALA A 54 15.43 -6.43 -39.00
CA ALA A 54 14.50 -7.42 -38.51
C ALA A 54 14.33 -7.21 -36.97
N GLY A 55 13.30 -6.51 -36.58
CA GLY A 55 12.78 -6.58 -35.25
C GLY A 55 11.92 -7.82 -35.18
N ASP A 56 12.38 -8.83 -34.46
CA ASP A 56 11.59 -10.00 -34.15
C ASP A 56 10.29 -9.58 -33.50
N SER A 57 9.20 -9.92 -34.14
CA SER A 57 7.84 -9.70 -33.68
C SER A 57 7.61 -10.55 -32.44
N PHE A 58 7.66 -9.91 -31.25
CA PHE A 58 6.99 -10.43 -30.06
C PHE A 58 5.53 -10.63 -30.42
N GLY A 59 5.03 -11.85 -30.19
CA GLY A 59 3.70 -12.27 -30.61
C GLY A 59 2.64 -11.25 -30.19
N SER A 60 2.06 -10.61 -31.16
CA SER A 60 1.06 -9.57 -31.02
C SER A 60 -0.23 -10.18 -30.43
N GLY A 61 -0.49 -9.91 -29.19
CA GLY A 61 -1.86 -9.77 -28.68
C GLY A 61 -2.46 -8.57 -29.43
N ALA A 62 -3.05 -8.80 -30.57
CA ALA A 62 -3.21 -7.83 -31.66
C ALA A 62 -3.99 -6.54 -31.33
N ASN A 63 -4.52 -6.34 -30.09
CA ASN A 63 -5.37 -5.21 -29.77
C ASN A 63 -5.19 -4.54 -28.39
N ASN A 64 -4.27 -5.00 -27.54
CA ASN A 64 -4.03 -4.37 -26.24
C ASN A 64 -2.52 -4.25 -25.94
N PRO A 65 -1.91 -3.06 -26.06
CA PRO A 65 -0.47 -2.87 -25.78
C PRO A 65 -0.10 -3.09 -24.31
N LEU A 66 -1.08 -3.11 -23.40
CA LEU A 66 -0.89 -3.36 -21.98
C LEU A 66 -1.05 -4.84 -21.61
N ALA A 67 -1.45 -5.68 -22.56
CA ALA A 67 -1.68 -7.10 -22.28
C ALA A 67 -0.40 -7.78 -21.81
N LEU A 68 -0.57 -8.66 -20.83
CA LEU A 68 0.47 -9.58 -20.41
C LEU A 68 0.56 -10.73 -21.42
N VAL A 69 1.78 -11.08 -21.80
CA VAL A 69 2.08 -12.21 -22.69
C VAL A 69 2.86 -13.25 -21.89
N THR A 70 2.47 -14.52 -22.00
CA THR A 70 3.23 -15.62 -21.37
C THR A 70 4.63 -15.69 -21.95
N ALA A 71 5.62 -15.71 -21.08
CA ALA A 71 7.03 -15.80 -21.50
C ALA A 71 7.34 -17.14 -22.16
N LYS A 72 8.09 -17.10 -23.26
CA LYS A 72 8.66 -18.27 -23.90
C LYS A 72 10.01 -18.61 -23.26
N PRO A 73 10.49 -19.85 -23.37
CA PRO A 73 11.81 -20.22 -22.85
C PRO A 73 12.92 -19.28 -23.33
N GLY A 74 13.66 -18.68 -22.40
CA GLY A 74 14.74 -17.72 -22.64
C GLY A 74 14.30 -16.27 -22.84
N GLU A 75 13.01 -15.99 -23.04
CA GLU A 75 12.51 -14.65 -23.36
C GLU A 75 12.66 -13.68 -22.15
N LEU A 76 12.50 -14.16 -20.92
CA LEU A 76 12.74 -13.34 -19.71
C LEU A 76 14.20 -12.87 -19.63
N VAL A 77 15.13 -13.77 -19.94
CA VAL A 77 16.56 -13.46 -19.94
C VAL A 77 16.89 -12.42 -21.00
N ASP A 78 16.39 -12.60 -22.22
CA ASP A 78 16.65 -11.68 -23.34
C ASP A 78 16.02 -10.31 -23.11
N PHE A 79 14.79 -10.27 -22.59
CA PHE A 79 14.12 -9.05 -22.18
C PHE A 79 14.92 -8.31 -21.09
N THR A 80 15.41 -9.04 -20.08
CA THR A 80 16.23 -8.46 -19.02
C THR A 80 17.56 -7.93 -19.52
N LYS A 81 18.24 -8.64 -20.42
CA LYS A 81 19.47 -8.15 -21.05
C LYS A 81 19.24 -6.81 -21.75
N GLN A 82 18.12 -6.67 -22.45
CA GLN A 82 17.77 -5.42 -23.11
C GLN A 82 17.51 -4.28 -22.09
N LEU A 83 16.80 -4.57 -21.00
CA LEU A 83 16.57 -3.60 -19.93
C LEU A 83 17.88 -3.14 -19.28
N VAL A 84 18.80 -4.06 -18.96
CA VAL A 84 20.09 -3.72 -18.36
C VAL A 84 20.90 -2.82 -19.29
N ARG A 85 20.92 -3.09 -20.59
CA ARG A 85 21.58 -2.20 -21.59
C ARG A 85 20.98 -0.80 -21.58
N THR A 86 19.64 -0.71 -21.59
CA THR A 86 18.93 0.56 -21.55
C THR A 86 19.26 1.34 -20.26
N ARG A 87 19.22 0.67 -19.11
CA ARG A 87 19.56 1.26 -17.80
C ARG A 87 21.00 1.76 -17.74
N ALA A 88 21.94 0.96 -18.25
CA ALA A 88 23.36 1.36 -18.31
C ALA A 88 23.55 2.63 -19.18
N GLY A 89 22.82 2.75 -20.28
CA GLY A 89 22.79 3.97 -21.10
C GLY A 89 22.24 5.17 -20.34
N LEU A 90 21.12 4.99 -19.65
CA LEU A 90 20.48 6.05 -18.84
C LEU A 90 21.38 6.48 -17.65
N ARG A 91 22.10 5.55 -17.01
CA ARG A 91 23.08 5.87 -15.95
C ARG A 91 24.21 6.75 -16.47
N LYS A 92 24.77 6.42 -17.66
CA LYS A 92 25.86 7.22 -18.26
C LYS A 92 25.44 8.65 -18.59
N THR A 93 24.19 8.86 -18.95
CA THR A 93 23.64 10.19 -19.27
C THR A 93 23.10 10.92 -18.03
N GLY A 94 23.10 10.30 -16.85
CA GLY A 94 22.48 10.86 -15.65
C GLY A 94 20.94 10.87 -15.68
N ASN A 95 20.33 10.19 -16.65
CA ASN A 95 18.89 10.22 -16.89
C ASN A 95 18.14 9.01 -16.26
N LEU A 96 18.82 8.17 -15.49
CA LEU A 96 18.14 7.06 -14.81
C LEU A 96 17.22 7.63 -13.72
N ALA A 97 15.93 7.42 -13.88
CA ALA A 97 14.95 7.77 -12.86
C ALA A 97 15.17 6.93 -11.59
N PRO A 98 14.97 7.50 -10.37
CA PRO A 98 14.97 6.73 -9.15
C PRO A 98 13.94 5.60 -9.23
N SER A 99 14.26 4.46 -8.65
CA SER A 99 13.29 3.38 -8.51
C SER A 99 12.13 3.81 -7.60
N GLN A 100 11.01 3.15 -7.73
CA GLN A 100 9.83 3.46 -6.90
C GLN A 100 10.10 3.31 -5.41
N ASP A 101 10.96 2.37 -5.02
CA ASP A 101 11.35 2.17 -3.62
C ASP A 101 12.26 3.31 -3.11
N GLU A 102 13.13 3.84 -3.96
CA GLU A 102 13.93 5.04 -3.63
C GLU A 102 13.03 6.27 -3.44
N LEU A 103 11.98 6.39 -4.26
CA LEU A 103 10.98 7.46 -4.12
C LEU A 103 10.16 7.29 -2.85
N THR A 104 9.75 6.08 -2.49
CA THR A 104 9.00 5.79 -1.27
C THR A 104 9.82 6.13 -0.02
N GLN A 105 11.12 5.87 -0.03
CA GLN A 105 12.03 6.22 1.07
C GLN A 105 12.33 7.72 1.15
N ALA A 106 12.41 8.42 0.01
CA ALA A 106 12.66 9.86 -0.03
C ALA A 106 11.47 10.70 0.47
N VAL A 107 10.26 10.14 0.44
CA VAL A 107 8.99 10.79 0.81
C VAL A 107 8.62 10.54 2.28
N GLY A 108 9.54 10.14 3.14
CA GLY A 108 9.34 9.89 4.58
C GLY A 108 8.74 11.06 5.37
N GLY A 109 7.59 11.55 4.95
CA GLY A 109 6.69 12.38 5.74
C GLY A 109 5.87 11.53 6.71
N PRO A 110 5.20 12.11 7.70
CA PRO A 110 4.32 11.37 8.59
C PRO A 110 3.30 10.61 7.75
N VAL A 111 3.44 9.29 7.76
CA VAL A 111 2.59 8.38 7.00
C VAL A 111 1.24 8.37 7.68
N ALA A 112 0.31 9.13 7.14
CA ALA A 112 -1.08 8.99 7.51
C ALA A 112 -1.60 7.65 7.00
N VAL A 113 -2.18 6.79 7.79
CA VAL A 113 -2.63 5.43 7.44
C VAL A 113 -4.07 5.47 6.94
N PRO A 114 -4.45 4.86 5.86
CA PRO A 114 -5.83 4.84 5.36
C PRO A 114 -6.63 3.65 5.77
N ALA A 115 -7.85 3.89 5.65
CA ALA A 115 -8.90 3.03 6.03
C ALA A 115 -9.68 2.45 4.88
N ASN A 116 -9.88 1.19 4.96
CA ASN A 116 -11.09 0.57 4.45
C ASN A 116 -11.28 -0.79 5.08
N THR A 117 -12.35 -0.93 5.82
CA THR A 117 -12.72 -2.23 6.34
C THR A 117 -14.19 -2.43 6.12
N SER A 118 -14.56 -3.54 5.49
CA SER A 118 -15.95 -3.93 5.46
C SER A 118 -16.32 -4.56 6.79
N LEU A 119 -17.50 -4.24 7.30
CA LEU A 119 -18.17 -5.00 8.38
C LEU A 119 -18.62 -6.39 7.88
N THR A 120 -17.82 -7.02 7.06
CA THR A 120 -18.14 -8.32 6.52
C THR A 120 -17.35 -9.38 7.24
N SER A 121 -17.69 -9.57 8.49
CA SER A 121 -17.49 -10.90 9.04
C SER A 121 -18.54 -11.83 8.42
N LYS A 122 -18.18 -13.05 8.06
CA LYS A 122 -19.07 -14.20 7.86
C LYS A 122 -19.86 -14.48 9.15
N ASP A 123 -20.00 -13.49 10.04
CA ASP A 123 -20.30 -13.71 11.44
C ASP A 123 -21.78 -13.68 11.72
N SER A 124 -22.11 -14.73 12.40
CA SER A 124 -23.25 -14.72 13.29
C SER A 124 -23.22 -13.43 14.14
N SER A 125 -24.37 -12.85 14.47
CA SER A 125 -24.55 -11.71 15.38
C SER A 125 -23.87 -11.88 16.76
N THR A 126 -22.96 -12.83 16.93
CA THR A 126 -22.38 -13.23 18.20
C THR A 126 -20.88 -13.06 18.32
N ARG A 127 -20.15 -12.86 17.20
CA ARG A 127 -18.70 -12.65 17.23
C ARG A 127 -18.21 -11.72 16.13
N SER A 128 -17.13 -11.00 16.37
CA SER A 128 -16.43 -10.22 15.37
C SER A 128 -15.26 -11.03 14.77
N GLY A 129 -14.87 -10.69 13.56
CA GLY A 129 -13.65 -11.20 12.90
C GLY A 129 -12.58 -10.14 12.76
N THR A 130 -11.55 -10.43 11.96
CA THR A 130 -10.61 -9.44 11.43
C THR A 130 -11.38 -8.42 10.59
N THR A 131 -11.05 -7.17 10.74
CA THR A 131 -11.64 -6.09 9.94
C THR A 131 -11.02 -6.11 8.55
N ASN A 132 -11.65 -6.76 7.57
CA ASN A 132 -11.11 -7.03 6.24
C ASN A 132 -11.57 -6.01 5.20
N GLN A 133 -10.81 -5.85 4.10
CA GLN A 133 -11.17 -4.97 3.00
C GLN A 133 -12.41 -5.47 2.26
N GLU A 134 -12.45 -6.77 1.94
CA GLU A 134 -13.52 -7.39 1.16
C GLU A 134 -14.16 -8.56 1.89
N ALA A 135 -15.48 -8.69 1.71
CA ALA A 135 -16.22 -9.82 2.22
C ALA A 135 -15.73 -11.15 1.62
N GLY A 136 -15.45 -12.12 2.48
CA GLY A 136 -14.98 -13.44 2.04
C GLY A 136 -13.51 -13.51 1.66
N VAL A 137 -12.75 -12.42 1.86
CA VAL A 137 -11.30 -12.37 1.73
C VAL A 137 -10.70 -12.03 3.08
N ASP A 138 -10.10 -12.98 3.77
CA ASP A 138 -9.46 -12.75 5.06
C ASP A 138 -8.02 -12.20 4.86
N GLU A 139 -7.58 -11.38 5.80
CA GLU A 139 -6.28 -10.72 5.80
C GLU A 139 -5.42 -11.22 6.97
N ASP A 140 -4.10 -11.19 6.81
CA ASP A 140 -3.19 -11.53 7.89
C ASP A 140 -3.28 -10.53 9.04
N ASP A 141 -3.40 -11.05 10.28
CA ASP A 141 -3.49 -10.21 11.48
C ASP A 141 -2.79 -10.89 12.67
N LEU A 142 -2.62 -10.12 13.75
CA LEU A 142 -1.99 -10.57 14.99
C LEU A 142 -2.95 -11.36 15.90
N LEU A 143 -4.25 -11.28 15.67
CA LEU A 143 -5.27 -11.94 16.48
C LEU A 143 -6.27 -12.67 15.59
N LYS A 144 -6.44 -13.98 15.80
CA LYS A 144 -7.38 -14.81 15.05
C LYS A 144 -8.20 -15.69 15.99
N ILE A 145 -9.37 -16.10 15.53
CA ILE A 145 -10.31 -16.96 16.27
C ILE A 145 -10.61 -18.21 15.44
N ASP A 146 -10.61 -19.37 16.11
CA ASP A 146 -11.12 -20.62 15.55
C ASP A 146 -11.95 -21.35 16.63
N GLY A 147 -13.25 -21.33 16.49
CA GLY A 147 -14.19 -21.87 17.46
C GLY A 147 -14.07 -21.18 18.83
N ASN A 148 -13.60 -21.92 19.85
CA ASN A 148 -13.34 -21.41 21.19
C ASN A 148 -11.86 -21.09 21.43
N LYS A 149 -10.99 -21.23 20.45
CA LYS A 149 -9.57 -20.85 20.52
C LYS A 149 -9.36 -19.43 20.06
N ILE A 150 -8.52 -18.68 20.77
CA ILE A 150 -8.03 -17.38 20.36
C ILE A 150 -6.51 -17.47 20.22
N TYR A 151 -6.04 -17.17 19.02
CA TYR A 151 -4.64 -17.15 18.65
C TYR A 151 -4.14 -15.72 18.69
N ALA A 152 -3.05 -15.47 19.42
CA ALA A 152 -2.45 -14.16 19.53
C ALA A 152 -0.95 -14.23 19.20
N LEU A 153 -0.53 -13.48 18.21
CA LEU A 153 0.85 -13.42 17.75
C LEU A 153 1.59 -12.28 18.47
N GLN A 154 2.52 -12.66 19.33
CA GLN A 154 3.52 -11.77 19.90
C GLN A 154 4.62 -11.57 18.86
N ARG A 155 4.88 -10.32 18.49
CA ARG A 155 5.96 -9.98 17.55
C ARG A 155 7.24 -9.63 18.30
N ALA A 156 8.36 -10.07 17.74
CA ALA A 156 9.68 -9.73 18.24
C ALA A 156 9.86 -8.22 18.41
N ALA A 157 10.48 -7.83 19.52
CA ALA A 157 10.76 -6.43 19.85
C ALA A 157 11.94 -6.30 20.80
N TRP A 158 12.60 -5.16 20.79
CA TRP A 158 13.48 -4.72 21.85
C TRP A 158 12.65 -4.05 22.96
N GLY A 159 12.66 -4.64 24.15
CA GLY A 159 12.04 -4.10 25.36
C GLY A 159 13.10 -3.60 26.35
N ILE A 160 12.65 -3.06 27.47
CA ILE A 160 13.52 -2.59 28.58
C ILE A 160 14.38 -3.72 29.14
N GLU A 161 13.86 -4.95 29.13
CA GLU A 161 14.53 -6.16 29.64
C GLU A 161 15.35 -6.90 28.56
N GLY A 162 15.45 -6.40 27.33
CA GLY A 162 16.16 -7.01 26.23
C GLY A 162 15.27 -7.41 25.05
N PHE A 163 15.82 -8.23 24.16
CA PHE A 163 15.11 -8.72 22.98
C PHE A 163 14.08 -9.80 23.36
N VAL A 164 12.85 -9.60 22.92
CA VAL A 164 11.75 -10.56 23.06
C VAL A 164 11.48 -11.19 21.70
N SER A 165 11.46 -12.53 21.63
CA SER A 165 11.22 -13.28 20.39
C SER A 165 9.76 -13.31 19.98
N ASP A 166 9.51 -13.66 18.69
CA ASP A 166 8.17 -13.99 18.22
C ASP A 166 7.61 -15.22 18.95
N ARG A 167 6.34 -15.16 19.37
CA ARG A 167 5.63 -16.26 20.04
C ARG A 167 4.19 -16.34 19.59
N LEU A 168 3.66 -17.54 19.46
CA LEU A 168 2.24 -17.77 19.30
C LEU A 168 1.64 -18.17 20.65
N HIS A 169 0.67 -17.39 21.13
CA HIS A 169 -0.11 -17.67 22.32
C HIS A 169 -1.46 -18.23 21.90
N VAL A 170 -1.87 -19.34 22.47
CA VAL A 170 -3.17 -19.97 22.21
C VAL A 170 -3.97 -20.05 23.51
N TYR A 171 -5.10 -19.36 23.54
CA TYR A 171 -6.02 -19.32 24.67
C TYR A 171 -7.26 -20.16 24.36
N GLN A 172 -7.75 -20.90 25.35
CA GLN A 172 -9.07 -21.53 25.32
C GLN A 172 -10.06 -20.59 26.00
N ARG A 173 -11.17 -20.30 25.34
CA ARG A 173 -12.26 -19.51 25.88
C ARG A 173 -13.33 -20.45 26.45
N ALA A 174 -13.71 -20.28 27.70
CA ALA A 174 -14.83 -20.98 28.32
C ALA A 174 -16.18 -20.31 27.96
N ALA A 175 -17.28 -21.00 28.24
CA ALA A 175 -18.62 -20.49 27.96
C ALA A 175 -18.98 -19.22 28.76
N ASP A 176 -18.39 -19.05 29.94
CA ASP A 176 -18.55 -17.87 30.79
C ASP A 176 -17.66 -16.68 30.36
N GLY A 177 -16.93 -16.82 29.25
CA GLY A 177 -16.06 -15.79 28.71
C GLY A 177 -14.65 -15.76 29.30
N SER A 178 -14.38 -16.58 30.33
CA SER A 178 -13.02 -16.66 30.92
C SER A 178 -12.03 -17.30 29.94
N LEU A 179 -10.74 -16.98 30.14
CA LEU A 179 -9.65 -17.51 29.34
C LEU A 179 -8.80 -18.50 30.16
N SER A 180 -8.35 -19.58 29.52
CA SER A 180 -7.32 -20.44 30.08
C SER A 180 -5.99 -19.69 30.23
N LYS A 181 -5.05 -20.29 30.96
CA LYS A 181 -3.64 -19.98 30.78
C LYS A 181 -3.26 -20.31 29.32
N PRO A 182 -2.50 -19.47 28.62
CA PRO A 182 -2.15 -19.72 27.23
C PRO A 182 -1.15 -20.89 27.09
N ASP A 183 -1.34 -21.68 26.06
CA ASP A 183 -0.27 -22.48 25.50
C ASP A 183 0.62 -21.56 24.65
N ILE A 184 1.94 -21.60 24.88
CA ILE A 184 2.88 -20.70 24.22
C ILE A 184 3.83 -21.52 23.37
N LEU A 185 3.91 -21.18 22.08
CA LEU A 185 4.85 -21.74 21.15
C LEU A 185 5.90 -20.66 20.81
N ASP A 186 7.16 -20.93 21.15
CA ASP A 186 8.27 -20.07 20.76
C ASP A 186 8.57 -20.26 19.26
N LEU A 187 8.55 -19.17 18.51
CA LEU A 187 8.77 -19.16 17.07
C LEU A 187 10.21 -18.76 16.72
N ALA A 188 11.05 -18.53 17.71
CA ALA A 188 12.45 -18.17 17.55
C ALA A 188 13.18 -19.31 16.84
N GLY A 189 13.16 -19.27 15.53
CA GLY A 189 14.22 -19.90 14.75
C GLY A 189 15.52 -19.14 14.98
N ASP A 190 16.63 -19.81 14.75
CA ASP A 190 18.00 -19.37 14.85
C ASP A 190 18.17 -17.84 14.96
N THR A 191 18.64 -17.35 16.12
CA THR A 191 18.83 -15.94 16.47
C THR A 191 19.79 -15.17 15.54
N LYS A 192 20.35 -15.83 14.54
CA LYS A 192 21.22 -15.25 13.52
C LYS A 192 20.46 -14.67 12.32
N ASN A 193 19.18 -15.03 12.15
CA ASN A 193 18.35 -14.49 11.08
C ASN A 193 17.34 -13.54 11.69
N ASP A 194 17.46 -12.27 11.35
CA ASP A 194 16.56 -11.16 11.76
C ASP A 194 15.15 -11.35 11.16
N VAL A 195 14.45 -12.41 11.59
CA VAL A 195 13.09 -12.73 11.18
C VAL A 195 12.11 -12.02 12.08
N ALA A 196 11.17 -11.31 11.50
CA ALA A 196 10.03 -10.72 12.19
C ALA A 196 8.72 -11.30 11.62
N MET A 197 7.90 -11.93 12.48
CA MET A 197 6.56 -12.34 12.09
C MET A 197 5.68 -11.09 11.89
N ARG A 198 4.91 -11.10 10.81
CA ARG A 198 4.02 -10.00 10.42
C ARG A 198 2.59 -10.24 10.89
N GLY A 199 2.08 -11.45 10.64
CA GLY A 199 0.71 -11.82 10.91
C GLY A 199 0.46 -13.31 10.72
N MET A 200 -0.80 -13.70 10.83
CA MET A 200 -1.23 -15.08 10.65
C MET A 200 -2.57 -15.14 9.91
N LEU A 201 -2.77 -16.25 9.19
CA LEU A 201 -4.02 -16.66 8.59
C LEU A 201 -4.45 -18.01 9.19
N SER A 202 -5.75 -18.24 9.32
CA SER A 202 -6.28 -19.48 9.86
C SER A 202 -7.56 -19.89 9.17
N VAL A 203 -7.71 -21.17 8.83
CA VAL A 203 -8.95 -21.71 8.32
C VAL A 203 -9.78 -22.23 9.48
N GLU A 204 -10.99 -21.72 9.60
CA GLU A 204 -11.91 -22.10 10.67
C GLU A 204 -12.18 -23.60 10.70
N GLY A 205 -12.10 -24.19 11.89
CA GLY A 205 -12.30 -25.61 12.14
C GLY A 205 -11.14 -26.52 11.74
N SER A 206 -10.09 -25.97 11.10
CA SER A 206 -8.94 -26.80 10.68
C SER A 206 -7.91 -26.99 11.78
N GLY A 207 -7.85 -26.10 12.74
CA GLY A 207 -6.77 -26.02 13.72
C GLY A 207 -5.39 -25.76 13.12
N LYS A 208 -5.32 -25.38 11.84
CA LYS A 208 -4.07 -25.03 11.14
C LYS A 208 -3.90 -23.53 11.01
N ILE A 209 -2.69 -23.06 11.26
CA ILE A 209 -2.35 -21.65 11.19
C ILE A 209 -1.15 -21.50 10.25
N ALA A 210 -1.22 -20.52 9.38
CA ALA A 210 -0.11 -20.05 8.56
C ALA A 210 0.44 -18.75 9.17
N LEU A 211 1.62 -18.80 9.73
CA LEU A 211 2.36 -17.64 10.20
C LEU A 211 3.15 -17.05 9.04
N ILE A 212 3.07 -15.75 8.88
CA ILE A 212 3.71 -15.03 7.79
C ILE A 212 4.73 -14.06 8.40
N GLY A 213 5.95 -14.09 7.90
CA GLY A 213 7.04 -13.26 8.37
C GLY A 213 7.94 -12.77 7.25
N GLU A 214 8.86 -11.90 7.60
CA GLU A 214 9.87 -11.35 6.70
C GLU A 214 11.23 -11.32 7.41
N THR A 215 12.31 -11.44 6.64
CA THR A 215 13.63 -11.13 7.15
C THR A 215 13.87 -9.63 7.03
N ASN A 216 14.04 -8.96 8.18
CA ASN A 216 14.52 -7.60 8.24
C ASN A 216 16.02 -7.62 8.53
N ARG A 217 16.86 -7.56 7.52
CA ARG A 217 18.27 -7.24 7.75
C ARG A 217 18.37 -5.75 8.03
N PHE A 218 18.38 -5.39 9.30
CA PHE A 218 18.83 -4.07 9.74
C PHE A 218 20.31 -3.95 9.36
N ILE A 219 20.63 -3.06 8.42
CA ILE A 219 22.02 -2.64 8.23
C ILE A 219 22.30 -1.64 9.34
N PRO A 220 23.30 -1.91 10.22
CA PRO A 220 23.65 -0.96 11.27
C PRO A 220 24.01 0.37 10.61
N PHE A 221 23.50 1.47 11.15
CA PHE A 221 23.95 2.80 10.83
C PHE A 221 25.47 2.83 10.91
N ILE A 222 26.14 3.18 9.82
CA ILE A 222 27.54 3.52 9.87
C ILE A 222 27.58 4.85 10.62
N ASP A 223 28.18 4.82 11.81
CA ASP A 223 28.38 6.00 12.64
C ASP A 223 29.20 7.01 11.83
N CYS A 224 28.56 8.07 11.38
CA CYS A 224 29.25 9.13 10.67
C CYS A 224 30.11 9.91 11.66
N ALA A 225 31.40 9.99 11.43
CA ALA A 225 32.28 10.81 12.23
C ALA A 225 31.75 12.26 12.31
N PRO A 226 31.82 12.93 13.48
CA PRO A 226 31.42 14.31 13.62
C PRO A 226 32.19 15.15 12.62
N ASN A 227 31.51 15.89 11.74
CA ASN A 227 32.02 16.75 10.68
C ASN A 227 32.23 16.13 9.28
N SER A 228 31.76 14.93 8.98
CA SER A 228 31.66 14.48 7.61
C SER A 228 30.27 14.82 7.05
N LEU A 229 30.23 15.44 5.86
CA LEU A 229 29.03 15.43 5.02
C LEU A 229 28.81 13.96 4.65
N CYS A 230 27.91 13.29 5.37
CA CYS A 230 27.55 11.93 5.01
C CYS A 230 27.02 11.95 3.58
N ALA A 231 27.81 11.48 2.64
CA ALA A 231 27.30 11.02 1.38
C ALA A 231 26.15 10.03 1.71
N ARG A 232 24.99 10.19 1.08
CA ARG A 232 23.80 9.37 1.31
C ARG A 232 24.22 7.92 1.56
N PRO A 233 23.78 7.27 2.64
CA PRO A 233 24.08 5.87 2.84
C PRO A 233 23.64 5.16 1.58
N ALA A 234 24.55 4.42 0.95
CA ALA A 234 24.17 3.50 -0.10
C ALA A 234 23.17 2.56 0.56
N VAL A 235 21.89 2.68 0.22
CA VAL A 235 20.86 1.75 0.69
C VAL A 235 21.18 0.43 0.02
N VAL A 236 21.96 -0.39 0.68
CA VAL A 236 22.10 -1.80 0.29
C VAL A 236 20.74 -2.38 0.62
N LEU A 237 19.89 -2.47 -0.40
CA LEU A 237 18.62 -3.18 -0.31
C LEU A 237 18.96 -4.60 0.12
N SER A 238 18.71 -4.92 1.38
CA SER A 238 18.92 -6.26 1.90
C SER A 238 18.06 -7.22 1.10
N GLU A 239 18.53 -8.46 0.95
CA GLU A 239 17.76 -9.55 0.37
C GLU A 239 16.54 -9.81 1.24
N ALA A 240 15.46 -9.10 1.01
CA ALA A 240 14.22 -9.37 1.71
C ALA A 240 13.75 -10.79 1.37
N GLN A 241 13.39 -11.54 2.39
CA GLN A 241 12.81 -12.87 2.24
C GLN A 241 11.47 -12.92 2.95
N THR A 242 10.51 -13.57 2.32
CA THR A 242 9.22 -13.87 2.92
C THR A 242 9.25 -15.26 3.53
N ILE A 243 8.69 -15.38 4.72
CA ILE A 243 8.64 -16.63 5.48
C ILE A 243 7.19 -17.07 5.61
N LEU A 244 6.95 -18.34 5.36
CA LEU A 244 5.71 -19.03 5.66
C LEU A 244 6.00 -20.19 6.60
N GLN A 245 5.41 -20.16 7.81
CA GLN A 245 5.57 -21.16 8.83
C GLN A 245 4.23 -21.76 9.20
N TRP A 246 4.10 -23.07 9.07
CA TRP A 246 2.87 -23.76 9.43
C TRP A 246 2.87 -24.19 10.90
N VAL A 247 1.72 -24.02 11.57
CA VAL A 247 1.48 -24.50 12.93
C VAL A 247 0.25 -25.39 12.93
N ASP A 248 0.36 -26.54 13.54
CA ASP A 248 -0.78 -27.41 13.84
C ASP A 248 -1.20 -27.21 15.30
N ALA A 249 -2.40 -26.67 15.47
CA ALA A 249 -3.07 -26.48 16.74
C ALA A 249 -4.38 -27.29 16.83
N SER A 250 -4.54 -28.32 15.99
CA SER A 250 -5.72 -29.19 15.98
C SER A 250 -5.83 -30.04 17.26
N THR A 251 -4.70 -30.33 17.88
CA THR A 251 -4.60 -31.03 19.16
C THR A 251 -4.29 -30.04 20.31
N ASN A 252 -4.22 -30.58 21.54
CA ASN A 252 -3.80 -29.78 22.71
C ASN A 252 -2.31 -29.48 22.73
N THR A 253 -1.52 -30.06 21.83
CA THR A 253 -0.08 -29.79 21.72
C THR A 253 0.18 -29.02 20.43
N LEU A 254 0.68 -27.79 20.53
CA LEU A 254 1.08 -26.98 19.40
C LEU A 254 2.31 -27.59 18.74
N ARG A 255 2.29 -27.73 17.43
CA ARG A 255 3.42 -28.28 16.66
C ARG A 255 3.82 -27.32 15.55
N LEU A 256 5.09 -26.95 15.55
CA LEU A 256 5.70 -26.31 14.39
C LEU A 256 5.89 -27.36 13.31
N ASN A 257 5.30 -27.07 12.15
CA ASN A 257 5.53 -27.84 10.94
C ASN A 257 6.60 -27.17 10.08
N GLU A 258 6.67 -27.51 8.83
CA GLU A 258 7.66 -27.01 7.89
C GLU A 258 7.68 -25.49 7.79
N ARG A 259 8.89 -24.94 7.69
CA ARG A 259 9.15 -23.53 7.40
C ARG A 259 9.66 -23.40 5.98
N LEU A 260 9.03 -22.51 5.24
CA LEU A 260 9.41 -22.13 3.88
C LEU A 260 9.97 -20.71 3.90
N THR A 261 11.07 -20.50 3.19
CA THR A 261 11.67 -19.18 2.99
C THR A 261 11.72 -18.87 1.50
N MET A 262 11.13 -17.78 1.07
CA MET A 262 11.01 -17.36 -0.34
C MET A 262 11.81 -16.09 -0.57
N ASP A 263 12.56 -16.02 -1.67
CA ASP A 263 13.29 -14.82 -2.05
C ASP A 263 12.30 -13.73 -2.51
N GLY A 264 12.32 -12.59 -1.84
CA GLY A 264 11.48 -11.44 -2.13
C GLY A 264 10.70 -10.91 -0.92
N GLN A 265 10.25 -9.67 -1.03
CA GLN A 265 9.48 -8.95 -0.02
C GLN A 265 7.99 -9.28 -0.17
N LEU A 266 7.30 -9.49 0.94
CA LEU A 266 5.85 -9.66 0.96
C LEU A 266 5.14 -8.34 0.59
N VAL A 267 4.29 -8.40 -0.43
CA VAL A 267 3.37 -7.31 -0.79
C VAL A 267 2.06 -7.45 -0.04
N GLY A 268 1.54 -8.67 0.08
CA GLY A 268 0.34 -8.95 0.85
C GLY A 268 0.01 -10.42 0.92
N ALA A 269 -0.78 -10.77 1.92
CA ALA A 269 -1.30 -12.11 2.15
C ALA A 269 -2.81 -12.06 2.28
N ARG A 270 -3.49 -12.99 1.67
CA ARG A 270 -4.95 -13.10 1.68
C ARG A 270 -5.37 -14.55 1.80
N GLN A 271 -6.56 -14.78 2.36
CA GLN A 271 -7.18 -16.09 2.41
C GLN A 271 -8.58 -16.04 1.84
N ILE A 272 -8.88 -16.98 0.97
CA ILE A 272 -10.24 -17.22 0.43
C ILE A 272 -10.54 -18.69 0.66
N GLU A 273 -11.57 -18.97 1.42
CA GLU A 273 -11.94 -20.33 1.84
C GLU A 273 -10.74 -21.06 2.49
N ASP A 274 -10.27 -22.16 1.92
CA ASP A 274 -9.15 -22.95 2.41
C ASP A 274 -7.81 -22.67 1.67
N HIS A 275 -7.78 -21.63 0.84
CA HIS A 275 -6.58 -21.23 0.09
C HIS A 275 -5.98 -19.95 0.63
N ILE A 276 -4.66 -19.98 0.82
CA ILE A 276 -3.82 -18.82 1.16
C ILE A 276 -3.15 -18.35 -0.11
N TYR A 277 -3.24 -17.03 -0.36
CA TYR A 277 -2.59 -16.36 -1.48
C TYR A 277 -1.55 -15.40 -0.94
N LEU A 278 -0.30 -15.55 -1.37
CA LEU A 278 0.77 -14.61 -1.10
C LEU A 278 1.17 -13.91 -2.40
N THR A 279 1.46 -12.62 -2.30
CA THR A 279 2.11 -11.89 -3.37
C THR A 279 3.44 -11.39 -2.84
N ILE A 280 4.53 -11.75 -3.52
CA ILE A 280 5.87 -11.30 -3.19
C ILE A 280 6.46 -10.51 -4.35
N ARG A 281 7.35 -9.58 -4.04
CA ARG A 281 8.13 -8.80 -5.00
C ARG A 281 9.60 -9.15 -4.86
N HIS A 282 10.13 -9.80 -5.86
CA HIS A 282 11.54 -10.18 -5.93
C HIS A 282 12.32 -9.19 -6.79
N ARG A 283 13.46 -8.77 -6.29
CA ARG A 283 14.42 -7.94 -7.04
C ARG A 283 15.65 -8.77 -7.31
N PRO A 284 15.85 -9.23 -8.57
CA PRO A 284 16.99 -10.05 -8.92
C PRO A 284 18.30 -9.28 -8.76
N LYS A 285 19.32 -9.97 -8.30
CA LYS A 285 20.69 -9.44 -8.23
C LYS A 285 21.39 -9.67 -9.55
N ILE A 286 21.40 -8.69 -10.41
CA ILE A 286 22.03 -8.74 -11.72
C ILE A 286 23.43 -8.15 -11.62
N ALA A 287 24.46 -8.99 -11.81
CA ALA A 287 25.85 -8.57 -11.71
C ALA A 287 26.17 -7.39 -12.65
N ALA A 288 25.65 -7.39 -13.86
CA ALA A 288 25.84 -6.32 -14.83
C ALA A 288 25.23 -4.96 -14.36
N ASP A 289 24.12 -4.99 -13.61
CA ASP A 289 23.47 -3.78 -13.09
C ASP A 289 24.21 -3.15 -11.89
N GLN A 290 25.11 -3.93 -11.28
CA GLN A 290 25.93 -3.49 -10.13
C GLN A 290 27.33 -2.97 -10.54
N LEU A 291 27.69 -3.09 -11.83
CA LEU A 291 28.98 -2.63 -12.32
C LEU A 291 29.10 -1.09 -12.22
N PRO A 292 30.31 -0.55 -11.97
CA PRO A 292 30.57 0.88 -11.98
C PRO A 292 30.20 1.53 -13.33
N ILE A 293 29.82 2.81 -13.30
CA ILE A 293 29.38 3.57 -14.49
C ILE A 293 30.48 3.64 -15.56
N ASP A 294 31.73 3.67 -15.13
CA ASP A 294 32.93 3.75 -15.98
C ASP A 294 33.42 2.38 -16.49
N THR A 295 32.65 1.30 -16.22
CA THR A 295 32.97 -0.04 -16.72
C THR A 295 33.10 -0.03 -18.24
N LYS A 296 34.16 -0.68 -18.75
CA LYS A 296 34.39 -0.84 -20.19
C LYS A 296 33.23 -1.57 -20.87
N PRO A 297 32.81 -1.14 -22.08
CA PRO A 297 31.68 -1.74 -22.80
C PRO A 297 31.79 -3.25 -22.95
N GLU A 298 32.97 -3.79 -23.21
CA GLU A 298 33.19 -5.22 -23.41
C GLU A 298 32.96 -6.01 -22.12
N ALA A 299 33.35 -5.48 -20.97
CA ALA A 299 33.13 -6.09 -19.66
C ALA A 299 31.66 -6.04 -19.25
N LEU A 300 30.97 -4.94 -19.56
CA LEU A 300 29.53 -4.81 -19.34
C LEU A 300 28.75 -5.82 -20.20
N GLU A 301 29.04 -5.91 -21.48
CA GLU A 301 28.39 -6.87 -22.39
C GLU A 301 28.67 -8.32 -21.99
N ALA A 302 29.89 -8.64 -21.56
CA ALA A 302 30.22 -9.97 -21.05
C ALA A 302 29.36 -10.33 -19.82
N ALA A 303 29.19 -9.40 -18.87
CA ALA A 303 28.35 -9.60 -17.70
C ALA A 303 26.86 -9.73 -18.06
N ILE A 304 26.36 -8.91 -19.01
CA ILE A 304 24.98 -9.02 -19.51
C ILE A 304 24.75 -10.38 -20.19
N ASN A 305 25.68 -10.84 -21.01
CA ASN A 305 25.54 -12.10 -21.74
C ASN A 305 25.64 -13.33 -20.83
N ALA A 306 26.28 -13.21 -19.67
CA ALA A 306 26.38 -14.28 -18.68
C ALA A 306 25.09 -14.50 -17.85
N LEU A 307 24.10 -13.59 -17.95
CA LEU A 307 22.85 -13.67 -17.21
C LEU A 307 22.08 -14.96 -17.46
N LYS A 308 21.62 -15.61 -16.38
CA LYS A 308 20.84 -16.85 -16.41
C LYS A 308 19.48 -16.67 -15.80
N ILE A 309 18.51 -17.50 -16.20
CA ILE A 309 17.16 -17.50 -15.67
C ILE A 309 17.12 -17.73 -14.13
N SER A 310 18.03 -18.55 -13.59
CA SER A 310 18.15 -18.82 -12.16
C SER A 310 18.58 -17.60 -11.33
N GLU A 311 19.09 -16.54 -11.97
CA GLU A 311 19.44 -15.28 -11.30
C GLU A 311 18.27 -14.30 -11.32
N LEU A 312 17.25 -14.54 -12.16
CA LEU A 312 16.08 -13.68 -12.34
C LEU A 312 14.90 -14.11 -11.48
N LEU A 313 14.65 -15.42 -11.42
CA LEU A 313 13.47 -15.95 -10.72
C LEU A 313 13.79 -16.25 -9.27
N PRO A 314 12.84 -15.97 -8.32
CA PRO A 314 13.03 -16.25 -6.93
C PRO A 314 13.01 -17.75 -6.64
N ASN A 315 13.70 -18.12 -5.59
CA ASN A 315 13.72 -19.46 -5.06
C ASN A 315 12.87 -19.58 -3.80
N ILE A 316 12.44 -20.81 -3.51
CA ILE A 316 11.89 -21.23 -2.23
C ILE A 316 12.82 -22.24 -1.59
N ARG A 317 12.98 -22.11 -0.28
CA ARG A 317 13.89 -22.92 0.53
C ARG A 317 13.11 -23.57 1.66
N SER A 318 13.18 -24.89 1.77
CA SER A 318 12.58 -25.65 2.87
C SER A 318 13.52 -25.71 4.08
N ALA A 319 13.01 -26.16 5.23
CA ALA A 319 13.76 -26.21 6.48
C ALA A 319 14.98 -27.17 6.43
N ASP A 320 14.92 -28.21 5.60
CA ASP A 320 16.02 -29.15 5.34
C ASP A 320 17.12 -28.56 4.42
N GLY A 321 16.95 -27.31 3.96
CA GLY A 321 17.90 -26.61 3.12
C GLY A 321 17.74 -26.86 1.61
N GLN A 322 16.74 -27.64 1.17
CA GLN A 322 16.49 -27.82 -0.25
C GLN A 322 16.05 -26.49 -0.88
N VAL A 323 16.64 -26.17 -2.03
CA VAL A 323 16.34 -24.96 -2.80
C VAL A 323 15.70 -25.36 -4.11
N ARG A 324 14.55 -24.75 -4.40
CA ARG A 324 13.79 -24.99 -5.65
C ARG A 324 13.35 -23.65 -6.24
N PRO A 325 13.19 -23.52 -7.57
CA PRO A 325 12.55 -22.36 -8.15
C PRO A 325 11.13 -22.20 -7.59
N LEU A 326 10.77 -21.00 -7.19
CA LEU A 326 9.42 -20.70 -6.67
C LEU A 326 8.37 -20.69 -7.79
N VAL A 327 8.79 -20.31 -9.01
CA VAL A 327 7.95 -20.23 -10.21
C VAL A 327 8.75 -20.68 -11.42
N ALA A 328 8.11 -21.34 -12.39
CA ALA A 328 8.72 -21.69 -13.67
C ALA A 328 8.62 -20.51 -14.65
N GLU A 329 9.59 -20.39 -15.57
CA GLU A 329 9.58 -19.35 -16.61
C GLU A 329 8.29 -19.38 -17.45
N SER A 330 7.78 -20.56 -17.75
CA SER A 330 6.51 -20.76 -18.48
C SER A 330 5.26 -20.23 -17.79
N ASP A 331 5.35 -19.98 -16.48
CA ASP A 331 4.27 -19.45 -15.65
C ASP A 331 4.39 -17.95 -15.42
N CYS A 332 5.33 -17.31 -16.11
CA CYS A 332 5.60 -15.88 -16.04
C CYS A 332 4.99 -15.11 -17.20
N TYR A 333 4.64 -13.88 -16.94
CA TYR A 333 4.09 -12.94 -17.91
C TYR A 333 5.02 -11.75 -18.10
N LEU A 334 5.09 -11.25 -19.32
CA LEU A 334 5.78 -10.03 -19.71
C LEU A 334 4.79 -8.95 -20.09
N GLN A 335 5.06 -7.73 -19.71
CA GLN A 335 4.39 -6.53 -20.21
C GLN A 335 5.40 -5.68 -20.99
N THR A 336 5.30 -5.70 -22.31
CA THR A 336 6.26 -5.01 -23.18
C THR A 336 6.11 -3.48 -23.15
N ALA A 337 4.92 -2.97 -22.87
CA ALA A 337 4.66 -1.52 -22.80
C ALA A 337 5.31 -0.82 -21.59
N ASN A 338 5.66 -1.57 -20.55
CA ASN A 338 6.27 -1.02 -19.32
C ASN A 338 7.78 -1.31 -19.27
N SER A 339 8.48 -0.97 -20.32
CA SER A 339 9.88 -1.35 -20.55
C SER A 339 10.92 -0.61 -19.70
N ALA A 340 10.51 0.32 -18.82
CA ALA A 340 11.48 1.38 -18.60
C ALA A 340 12.21 1.39 -17.25
N SER A 341 11.66 0.95 -16.14
CA SER A 341 12.28 1.52 -14.94
C SER A 341 12.88 0.55 -13.96
N ASP A 342 12.30 -0.62 -13.72
CA ASP A 342 12.78 -1.44 -12.62
C ASP A 342 12.73 -2.94 -12.95
N ILE A 343 13.86 -3.62 -12.70
CA ILE A 343 13.97 -5.07 -12.89
C ILE A 343 13.46 -5.74 -11.64
N GLN A 344 12.18 -6.06 -11.63
CA GLN A 344 11.49 -6.73 -10.54
C GLN A 344 10.62 -7.86 -11.07
N VAL A 345 10.39 -8.86 -10.23
CA VAL A 345 9.48 -9.97 -10.51
C VAL A 345 8.46 -10.04 -9.40
N THR A 346 7.19 -9.82 -9.73
CA THR A 346 6.07 -10.03 -8.82
C THR A 346 5.58 -11.46 -8.95
N VAL A 347 5.58 -12.24 -7.87
CA VAL A 347 5.11 -13.62 -7.86
C VAL A 347 3.87 -13.74 -6.99
N MET A 348 2.86 -14.35 -7.56
CA MET A 348 1.64 -14.80 -6.89
C MET A 348 1.77 -16.27 -6.56
N ILE A 349 1.42 -16.64 -5.36
CA ILE A 349 1.54 -18.01 -4.88
C ILE A 349 0.25 -18.38 -4.16
N ALA A 350 -0.25 -19.59 -4.41
CA ALA A 350 -1.42 -20.10 -3.73
C ALA A 350 -1.12 -21.48 -3.11
N TRP A 351 -1.50 -21.62 -1.84
CA TRP A 351 -1.47 -22.88 -1.10
C TRP A 351 -2.88 -23.23 -0.62
N ARG A 352 -3.21 -24.50 -0.70
CA ARG A 352 -4.34 -25.03 0.07
C ARG A 352 -3.85 -25.41 1.47
N ILE A 353 -4.50 -24.92 2.52
CA ILE A 353 -4.02 -25.09 3.91
C ILE A 353 -3.98 -26.56 4.36
N SER A 354 -4.80 -27.43 3.75
CA SER A 354 -4.83 -28.86 4.01
C SER A 354 -3.73 -29.64 3.31
N ASP A 355 -3.14 -29.07 2.25
CA ASP A 355 -2.13 -29.76 1.45
C ASP A 355 -0.74 -29.72 2.12
N PRO A 356 0.16 -30.62 1.76
CA PRO A 356 1.56 -30.52 2.16
C PRO A 356 2.17 -29.19 1.75
N PRO A 357 3.04 -28.60 2.59
CA PRO A 357 3.65 -27.27 2.32
C PRO A 357 4.46 -27.21 1.02
N ASP A 358 4.89 -28.34 0.48
CA ASP A 358 5.64 -28.43 -0.77
C ASP A 358 4.77 -28.40 -2.03
N ARG A 359 3.46 -28.28 -1.87
CA ARG A 359 2.48 -28.16 -2.97
C ARG A 359 1.91 -26.76 -3.03
N TRP A 360 2.30 -26.02 -4.06
CA TRP A 360 1.75 -24.69 -4.36
C TRP A 360 1.54 -24.53 -5.86
N THR A 361 0.74 -23.55 -6.21
CA THR A 361 0.65 -23.00 -7.56
C THR A 361 1.25 -21.61 -7.56
N SER A 362 1.93 -21.24 -8.64
CA SER A 362 2.52 -19.90 -8.76
C SER A 362 2.35 -19.34 -10.16
N ARG A 363 2.34 -18.01 -10.23
CA ARG A 363 2.41 -17.23 -11.47
C ARG A 363 3.35 -16.07 -11.22
N CYS A 364 4.05 -15.62 -12.24
CA CYS A 364 4.83 -14.40 -12.11
C CYS A 364 4.50 -13.38 -13.18
N PHE A 365 4.74 -12.15 -12.83
CA PHE A 365 4.69 -10.99 -13.71
C PHE A 365 6.04 -10.29 -13.63
N PHE A 366 6.68 -10.08 -14.79
CA PHE A 366 7.92 -9.34 -14.85
C PHE A 366 7.63 -7.84 -14.81
N GLY A 367 7.78 -7.28 -13.65
CA GLY A 367 7.45 -5.90 -13.30
C GLY A 367 7.18 -5.75 -11.81
N GLY A 368 7.29 -4.54 -11.31
CA GLY A 368 6.94 -4.18 -9.94
C GLY A 368 5.43 -4.01 -9.79
N THR A 369 4.92 -4.17 -8.57
CA THR A 369 3.54 -3.81 -8.22
C THR A 369 3.52 -2.86 -7.04
N GLN A 370 2.65 -1.86 -7.10
CA GLN A 370 2.40 -0.91 -6.01
C GLN A 370 1.40 -1.43 -5.02
N ALA A 371 0.35 -2.08 -5.54
CA ALA A 371 -0.76 -2.56 -4.75
C ALA A 371 -1.34 -3.83 -5.34
N ILE A 372 -1.86 -4.65 -4.45
CA ILE A 372 -2.73 -5.76 -4.80
C ILE A 372 -4.11 -5.51 -4.22
N TYR A 373 -5.13 -5.84 -4.98
CA TYR A 373 -6.50 -5.91 -4.51
C TYR A 373 -7.07 -7.29 -4.84
N MET A 374 -7.78 -7.89 -3.89
CA MET A 374 -8.36 -9.21 -4.07
C MET A 374 -9.85 -9.19 -3.70
N SER A 375 -10.68 -9.58 -4.64
CA SER A 375 -12.07 -9.97 -4.41
C SER A 375 -12.15 -11.49 -4.25
N PRO A 376 -13.30 -12.06 -3.87
CA PRO A 376 -13.46 -13.53 -3.81
C PRO A 376 -13.20 -14.27 -5.12
N LYS A 377 -13.20 -13.56 -6.26
CA LYS A 377 -13.07 -14.17 -7.59
C LYS A 377 -11.88 -13.68 -8.39
N ASN A 378 -11.31 -12.55 -8.04
CA ASN A 378 -10.27 -11.90 -8.83
C ASN A 378 -9.16 -11.32 -7.97
N LEU A 379 -7.94 -11.37 -8.50
CA LEU A 379 -6.78 -10.67 -8.00
C LEU A 379 -6.38 -9.61 -9.03
N TYR A 380 -6.13 -8.39 -8.56
CA TYR A 380 -5.71 -7.25 -9.37
C TYR A 380 -4.35 -6.75 -8.91
N PHE A 381 -3.48 -6.48 -9.86
CA PHE A 381 -2.21 -5.79 -9.65
C PHE A 381 -2.30 -4.38 -10.21
N ALA A 382 -1.78 -3.44 -9.45
CA ALA A 382 -1.59 -2.07 -9.88
C ALA A 382 -0.11 -1.76 -9.99
N THR A 383 0.33 -1.35 -11.18
CA THR A 383 1.72 -1.00 -11.48
C THR A 383 1.79 0.42 -12.00
N SER A 384 2.47 1.31 -11.28
CA SER A 384 2.68 2.68 -11.78
C SER A 384 3.64 2.68 -12.95
N ARG A 385 3.22 3.35 -14.01
CA ARG A 385 4.05 3.68 -15.14
C ARG A 385 4.48 5.14 -15.03
N ASN A 386 5.71 5.31 -14.58
CA ASN A 386 6.26 6.63 -14.36
C ASN A 386 7.04 7.09 -15.60
N GLN A 387 6.62 8.19 -16.20
CA GLN A 387 7.32 8.89 -17.27
C GLN A 387 8.14 10.06 -16.74
N SER A 388 8.71 9.94 -15.56
CA SER A 388 9.56 10.98 -15.00
C SER A 388 10.87 11.09 -15.75
N SER A 389 11.37 12.30 -15.90
CA SER A 389 12.62 12.59 -16.59
C SER A 389 13.41 13.65 -15.82
N TRP A 390 14.74 13.62 -15.98
CA TRP A 390 15.59 14.70 -15.57
C TRP A 390 15.53 15.84 -16.61
N VAL A 391 15.10 17.01 -16.19
CA VAL A 391 15.09 18.21 -17.03
C VAL A 391 15.87 19.30 -16.29
N ASP A 392 16.93 19.82 -16.93
CA ASP A 392 17.81 20.87 -16.37
C ASP A 392 18.40 20.53 -14.99
N GLY A 393 18.81 19.26 -14.78
CA GLY A 393 19.39 18.80 -13.52
C GLY A 393 18.38 18.65 -12.38
N MET A 394 17.09 18.81 -12.63
CA MET A 394 16.01 18.56 -11.69
C MET A 394 15.16 17.37 -12.15
N PHE A 395 14.82 16.50 -11.19
CA PHE A 395 13.91 15.40 -11.44
C PHE A 395 12.47 15.92 -11.52
N ARG A 396 11.82 15.73 -12.68
CA ARG A 396 10.43 16.11 -12.89
C ARG A 396 9.57 14.87 -13.08
N PHE A 397 8.50 14.77 -12.29
CA PHE A 397 7.44 13.81 -12.55
C PHE A 397 6.64 14.27 -13.77
N SER A 398 6.25 13.32 -14.62
CA SER A 398 5.31 13.60 -15.69
C SER A 398 3.95 13.99 -15.09
N ASP A 399 3.31 15.01 -15.63
CA ASP A 399 1.92 15.39 -15.30
C ASP A 399 0.90 14.29 -15.71
N GLN A 400 1.37 13.24 -16.38
CA GLN A 400 0.57 12.14 -16.89
C GLN A 400 1.00 10.79 -16.30
N MET A 401 1.15 10.72 -14.98
CA MET A 401 1.32 9.41 -14.33
C MET A 401 0.13 8.53 -14.66
N ARG A 402 0.41 7.26 -14.97
CA ARG A 402 -0.59 6.23 -15.24
C ARG A 402 -0.34 5.01 -14.38
N THR A 403 -1.39 4.31 -14.06
CA THR A 403 -1.33 3.02 -13.37
C THR A 403 -1.93 1.97 -14.27
N ASP A 404 -1.13 0.95 -14.58
CA ASP A 404 -1.57 -0.23 -15.31
C ASP A 404 -2.21 -1.20 -14.31
N ILE A 405 -3.33 -1.77 -14.68
CA ILE A 405 -4.09 -2.73 -13.88
C ILE A 405 -4.13 -4.07 -14.62
N HIS A 406 -3.74 -5.15 -13.93
CA HIS A 406 -3.78 -6.50 -14.45
C HIS A 406 -4.73 -7.36 -13.62
N GLN A 407 -5.66 -8.05 -14.26
CA GLN A 407 -6.65 -8.93 -13.62
C GLN A 407 -6.29 -10.39 -13.80
N PHE A 408 -6.35 -11.14 -12.71
CA PHE A 408 -6.29 -12.60 -12.68
C PHE A 408 -7.54 -13.16 -12.01
N ALA A 409 -8.26 -14.03 -12.69
CA ALA A 409 -9.33 -14.81 -12.06
C ALA A 409 -8.72 -15.86 -11.14
N ILE A 410 -9.30 -16.00 -9.95
CA ILE A 410 -8.86 -16.97 -8.93
C ILE A 410 -9.97 -17.96 -8.62
N SER A 411 -9.62 -19.23 -8.51
CA SER A 411 -10.55 -20.28 -8.14
C SER A 411 -9.78 -21.52 -7.68
N GLY A 412 -9.98 -21.96 -6.43
CA GLY A 412 -9.37 -23.18 -5.90
C GLY A 412 -7.85 -23.25 -6.07
N GLY A 413 -7.14 -22.13 -5.80
CA GLY A 413 -5.70 -22.01 -6.00
C GLY A 413 -5.24 -21.76 -7.44
N SER A 414 -6.14 -21.88 -8.44
CA SER A 414 -5.82 -21.51 -9.82
C SER A 414 -5.81 -19.99 -9.98
N MET A 415 -4.86 -19.48 -10.77
CA MET A 415 -4.72 -18.07 -11.11
C MET A 415 -4.59 -17.93 -12.62
N LYS A 416 -5.62 -17.35 -13.27
CA LYS A 416 -5.69 -17.22 -14.72
C LYS A 416 -5.72 -15.75 -15.13
N TYR A 417 -4.78 -15.32 -15.95
CA TYR A 417 -4.79 -13.96 -16.50
C TYR A 417 -6.05 -13.71 -17.34
N MET A 418 -6.71 -12.58 -17.10
CA MET A 418 -7.97 -12.19 -17.74
C MET A 418 -7.85 -10.95 -18.61
N GLY A 419 -6.95 -10.04 -18.29
CA GLY A 419 -6.76 -8.83 -19.07
C GLY A 419 -6.08 -7.70 -18.34
N SER A 420 -5.80 -6.63 -19.09
CA SER A 420 -5.16 -5.41 -18.59
C SER A 420 -5.85 -4.15 -19.07
N GLY A 421 -5.76 -3.11 -18.26
CA GLY A 421 -6.21 -1.75 -18.56
C GLY A 421 -5.33 -0.71 -17.88
N GLU A 422 -5.59 0.56 -18.12
CA GLU A 422 -4.88 1.65 -17.47
C GLU A 422 -5.83 2.70 -16.92
N ILE A 423 -5.38 3.41 -15.90
CA ILE A 423 -6.04 4.59 -15.34
C ILE A 423 -5.05 5.76 -15.27
N LEU A 424 -5.57 6.98 -15.22
CA LEU A 424 -4.79 8.18 -14.96
C LEU A 424 -4.42 8.25 -13.48
N GLY A 425 -3.22 8.77 -13.17
CA GLY A 425 -2.74 8.98 -11.80
C GLY A 425 -2.13 7.73 -11.17
N HIS A 426 -1.99 7.77 -9.85
CA HIS A 426 -1.37 6.70 -9.05
C HIS A 426 -2.18 6.38 -7.79
N LEU A 427 -1.94 5.21 -7.21
CA LEU A 427 -2.64 4.75 -6.01
C LEU A 427 -1.96 5.17 -4.70
N GLY A 428 -1.04 6.13 -4.74
CA GLY A 428 -0.22 6.52 -3.59
C GLY A 428 1.01 5.66 -3.42
N TRP A 429 1.82 6.02 -2.43
CA TRP A 429 3.12 5.40 -2.18
C TRP A 429 3.10 4.36 -1.06
N ASP A 430 2.02 4.31 -0.29
CA ASP A 430 1.80 3.33 0.76
C ASP A 430 1.07 2.09 0.20
N PRO A 431 1.72 0.92 0.11
CA PRO A 431 1.11 -0.29 -0.43
C PRO A 431 -0.13 -0.75 0.35
N GLN A 432 -0.17 -0.51 1.66
CA GLN A 432 -1.32 -0.88 2.49
C GLN A 432 -2.55 -0.05 2.12
N ARG A 433 -2.34 1.23 1.78
CA ARG A 433 -3.41 2.15 1.37
C ARG A 433 -3.81 2.00 -0.06
N ALA A 434 -2.85 1.75 -0.91
CA ALA A 434 -3.07 1.67 -2.34
C ALA A 434 -4.10 0.58 -2.69
N ALA A 435 -4.11 -0.54 -1.96
CA ALA A 435 -5.07 -1.61 -2.13
C ALA A 435 -6.52 -1.14 -1.95
N TYR A 436 -6.77 -0.33 -0.93
CA TYR A 436 -8.12 0.12 -0.59
C TYR A 436 -8.73 1.14 -1.55
N ARG A 437 -7.93 1.67 -2.47
CA ARG A 437 -8.40 2.54 -3.55
C ARG A 437 -9.04 1.76 -4.70
N MET A 438 -9.12 0.44 -4.58
CA MET A 438 -9.73 -0.48 -5.54
C MET A 438 -10.88 -1.25 -4.90
N SER A 439 -11.92 -1.52 -5.65
CA SER A 439 -13.04 -2.38 -5.26
C SER A 439 -13.73 -2.95 -6.49
N GLU A 440 -14.04 -4.24 -6.46
CA GLU A 440 -14.85 -4.89 -7.49
C GLU A 440 -16.33 -4.89 -7.08
N HIS A 441 -17.20 -4.56 -8.00
CA HIS A 441 -18.64 -4.64 -7.81
C HIS A 441 -19.30 -5.10 -9.10
N GLU A 442 -20.06 -6.20 -9.03
CA GLU A 442 -20.77 -6.80 -10.17
C GLU A 442 -19.85 -7.05 -11.39
N GLY A 443 -18.57 -7.33 -11.14
CA GLY A 443 -17.57 -7.60 -12.16
C GLY A 443 -16.86 -6.39 -12.73
N ASP A 444 -17.26 -5.16 -12.38
CA ASP A 444 -16.54 -3.94 -12.72
C ASP A 444 -15.54 -3.57 -11.63
N LEU A 445 -14.33 -3.21 -12.00
CA LEU A 445 -13.32 -2.70 -11.08
C LEU A 445 -13.45 -1.18 -10.97
N ARG A 446 -13.65 -0.69 -9.76
CA ARG A 446 -13.71 0.73 -9.41
C ARG A 446 -12.40 1.14 -8.76
N VAL A 447 -11.80 2.21 -9.24
CA VAL A 447 -10.49 2.69 -8.75
C VAL A 447 -10.52 4.19 -8.54
N VAL A 448 -10.10 4.64 -7.36
CA VAL A 448 -9.85 6.07 -7.09
C VAL A 448 -8.35 6.31 -7.07
N SER A 449 -7.85 7.07 -8.01
CA SER A 449 -6.44 7.45 -8.12
C SER A 449 -6.21 8.90 -7.72
N PHE A 450 -4.99 9.19 -7.28
CA PHE A 450 -4.52 10.56 -7.10
C PHE A 450 -4.06 11.10 -8.46
N THR A 451 -4.64 12.21 -8.88
CA THR A 451 -4.38 12.88 -10.16
C THR A 451 -3.96 14.34 -9.97
N GLY A 452 -3.80 14.78 -8.73
CA GLY A 452 -3.37 16.13 -8.40
C GLY A 452 -1.87 16.35 -8.59
N THR A 453 -1.43 17.59 -8.47
CA THR A 453 -0.01 17.97 -8.48
C THR A 453 0.61 17.74 -7.10
N GLN A 454 1.80 17.16 -7.06
CA GLN A 454 2.53 16.97 -5.79
C GLN A 454 3.21 18.28 -5.39
N GLY A 455 2.57 19.04 -4.48
CA GLY A 455 2.95 20.42 -4.12
C GLY A 455 4.34 20.61 -3.47
N TRP A 456 5.05 19.55 -3.06
CA TRP A 456 6.39 19.67 -2.46
C TRP A 456 7.55 19.66 -3.49
N LEU A 457 7.26 19.28 -4.74
CA LEU A 457 8.23 19.28 -5.83
C LEU A 457 8.19 20.56 -6.68
N THR A 458 7.20 21.42 -6.47
CA THR A 458 6.96 22.62 -7.30
C THR A 458 7.25 23.91 -6.54
N LEU A 459 8.43 24.04 -5.90
CA LEU A 459 8.87 25.32 -5.35
C LEU A 459 9.14 26.39 -6.45
N ALA A 460 9.09 26.00 -7.73
CA ALA A 460 9.46 26.91 -8.83
C ALA A 460 8.30 27.51 -9.62
N ASP A 461 7.06 26.97 -9.56
CA ASP A 461 5.97 27.45 -10.43
C ASP A 461 4.61 27.53 -9.74
N ALA A 462 4.47 28.43 -8.78
CA ALA A 462 3.15 28.77 -8.23
C ALA A 462 2.19 29.38 -9.27
N ALA A 463 2.70 29.86 -10.39
CA ALA A 463 1.90 30.49 -11.46
C ALA A 463 1.26 29.47 -12.44
N SER A 464 1.79 28.25 -12.57
CA SER A 464 1.20 27.20 -13.42
C SER A 464 0.09 26.39 -12.73
N GLN A 465 -0.08 26.57 -11.42
CA GLN A 465 -1.11 25.87 -10.62
C GLN A 465 -2.55 26.37 -10.85
N SER A 466 -2.78 27.33 -11.74
CA SER A 466 -4.10 27.99 -11.93
C SER A 466 -5.14 27.15 -12.69
N LYS A 467 -4.79 25.97 -13.21
CA LYS A 467 -5.73 24.96 -13.72
C LYS A 467 -5.42 23.62 -13.07
N ALA A 468 -5.62 23.55 -11.77
CA ALA A 468 -5.40 22.33 -11.04
C ALA A 468 -6.35 21.23 -11.53
N ALA A 469 -5.77 20.14 -12.03
CA ALA A 469 -6.48 18.89 -12.23
C ALA A 469 -7.13 18.46 -10.90
N SER A 470 -8.24 17.74 -10.97
CA SER A 470 -8.89 17.16 -9.80
C SER A 470 -7.86 16.36 -8.97
N PRO A 471 -7.72 16.58 -7.65
CA PRO A 471 -6.82 15.78 -6.81
C PRO A 471 -7.12 14.30 -6.87
N ALA A 472 -8.39 13.91 -6.98
CA ALA A 472 -8.81 12.54 -7.13
C ALA A 472 -9.59 12.32 -8.43
N THR A 473 -9.44 11.12 -9.00
CA THR A 473 -10.23 10.66 -10.15
C THR A 473 -10.74 9.25 -9.87
N LEU A 474 -12.05 9.05 -9.95
CA LEU A 474 -12.65 7.74 -10.02
C LEU A 474 -12.57 7.21 -11.45
N SER A 475 -12.16 5.97 -11.63
CA SER A 475 -12.17 5.24 -12.89
C SER A 475 -12.93 3.93 -12.70
N ILE A 476 -13.80 3.56 -13.64
CA ILE A 476 -14.50 2.28 -13.64
C ILE A 476 -14.05 1.49 -14.87
N LEU A 477 -13.54 0.27 -14.64
CA LEU A 477 -13.03 -0.60 -15.68
C LEU A 477 -13.87 -1.88 -15.75
N ARG A 478 -14.26 -2.28 -16.96
CA ARG A 478 -15.04 -3.49 -17.25
C ARG A 478 -14.21 -4.50 -18.02
N PRO A 479 -14.12 -5.76 -17.54
CA PRO A 479 -13.46 -6.83 -18.28
C PRO A 479 -14.12 -7.11 -19.61
N GLN A 480 -13.32 -7.21 -20.67
CA GLN A 480 -13.74 -7.62 -22.01
C GLN A 480 -13.14 -8.98 -22.30
N SER A 481 -13.89 -10.04 -22.09
CA SER A 481 -13.41 -11.43 -22.18
C SER A 481 -12.85 -11.81 -23.56
N THR A 482 -13.35 -11.17 -24.62
CA THR A 482 -12.93 -11.46 -26.01
C THR A 482 -11.61 -10.79 -26.39
N THR A 483 -11.22 -9.71 -25.73
CA THR A 483 -10.04 -8.91 -26.10
C THR A 483 -8.95 -8.90 -25.05
N GLY A 484 -9.19 -9.46 -23.86
CA GLY A 484 -8.26 -9.36 -22.73
C GLY A 484 -8.02 -7.92 -22.26
N LYS A 485 -9.01 -7.03 -22.44
CA LYS A 485 -8.96 -5.64 -21.99
C LYS A 485 -9.78 -5.46 -20.71
N LEU A 486 -9.22 -4.69 -19.78
CA LEU A 486 -10.01 -3.99 -18.79
C LEU A 486 -10.33 -2.61 -19.39
N GLN A 487 -11.53 -2.51 -19.96
CA GLN A 487 -11.94 -1.30 -20.66
C GLN A 487 -12.37 -0.24 -19.65
N LEU A 488 -11.79 0.94 -19.72
CA LEU A 488 -12.27 2.13 -19.01
C LEU A 488 -13.63 2.51 -19.59
N ILE A 489 -14.70 2.37 -18.79
CA ILE A 489 -16.07 2.64 -19.21
C ILE A 489 -16.57 3.99 -18.73
N SER A 490 -16.04 4.51 -17.63
CA SER A 490 -16.39 5.84 -17.13
C SER A 490 -15.30 6.41 -16.21
N THR A 491 -15.31 7.73 -16.04
CA THR A 491 -14.48 8.48 -15.09
C THR A 491 -15.30 9.56 -14.41
N LEU A 492 -14.87 9.97 -13.21
CA LEU A 492 -15.37 11.14 -12.52
C LEU A 492 -14.17 11.88 -11.88
N PRO A 493 -13.96 13.19 -12.14
CA PRO A 493 -14.78 14.08 -12.97
C PRO A 493 -14.70 13.75 -14.46
N ASN A 494 -15.71 14.22 -15.22
CA ASN A 494 -15.81 14.05 -16.66
C ASN A 494 -16.50 15.28 -17.30
N ALA A 495 -16.71 15.26 -18.61
CA ALA A 495 -17.32 16.39 -19.32
C ALA A 495 -18.76 16.72 -18.86
N LYS A 496 -19.53 15.70 -18.41
CA LYS A 496 -20.90 15.88 -17.89
C LYS A 496 -20.89 16.42 -16.46
N TYR A 497 -19.92 15.96 -15.65
CA TYR A 497 -19.73 16.34 -14.25
C TYR A 497 -18.29 16.84 -14.05
N PRO A 498 -18.00 18.11 -14.41
CA PRO A 498 -16.63 18.64 -14.43
C PRO A 498 -16.09 19.05 -13.05
N ASN A 499 -16.92 19.06 -12.03
CA ASN A 499 -16.50 19.47 -10.69
C ASN A 499 -15.41 18.53 -10.16
N PRO A 500 -14.28 19.06 -9.65
CA PRO A 500 -13.20 18.24 -9.15
C PRO A 500 -13.60 17.47 -7.89
N LEU A 501 -12.98 16.33 -7.68
CA LEU A 501 -13.01 15.59 -6.41
C LEU A 501 -11.79 16.02 -5.58
N GLY A 502 -12.02 16.91 -4.64
CA GLY A 502 -10.99 17.60 -3.87
C GLY A 502 -10.67 19.00 -4.39
N LEU A 503 -10.08 19.84 -3.53
CA LEU A 503 -9.62 21.18 -3.85
C LEU A 503 -8.15 21.16 -4.30
N PRO A 504 -7.70 22.16 -5.07
CA PRO A 504 -6.31 22.26 -5.50
C PRO A 504 -5.32 22.18 -4.33
N GLY A 505 -4.35 21.25 -4.44
CA GLY A 505 -3.33 21.03 -3.42
C GLY A 505 -3.74 20.10 -2.27
N GLU A 506 -4.97 19.58 -2.28
CA GLU A 506 -5.36 18.51 -1.36
C GLU A 506 -4.75 17.17 -1.76
N GLN A 507 -4.56 16.31 -0.76
CA GLN A 507 -4.13 14.93 -0.93
C GLN A 507 -5.32 14.00 -0.73
N LEU A 508 -5.33 12.85 -1.41
CA LEU A 508 -6.34 11.83 -1.22
C LEU A 508 -5.97 10.98 0.01
N TYR A 509 -6.77 11.09 1.07
CA TYR A 509 -6.57 10.36 2.33
C TYR A 509 -7.37 9.07 2.38
N GLY A 510 -8.66 9.12 2.54
CA GLY A 510 -9.53 7.96 2.66
C GLY A 510 -10.34 7.68 1.41
N VAL A 511 -10.52 6.41 1.07
CA VAL A 511 -11.48 5.95 0.05
C VAL A 511 -12.26 4.78 0.61
N ARG A 512 -13.57 4.81 0.54
CA ARG A 512 -14.43 3.69 0.92
C ARG A 512 -15.47 3.41 -0.16
N PHE A 513 -15.44 2.19 -0.65
CA PHE A 513 -16.52 1.68 -1.52
C PHE A 513 -17.52 0.86 -0.68
N GLU A 514 -18.78 1.06 -0.94
CA GLU A 514 -19.86 0.30 -0.34
C GLU A 514 -20.98 0.09 -1.36
N SER A 515 -21.17 -1.14 -1.81
CA SER A 515 -22.19 -1.45 -2.79
C SER A 515 -22.19 -0.44 -3.95
N MET A 516 -23.24 0.34 -4.12
CA MET A 516 -23.40 1.34 -5.17
C MET A 516 -22.91 2.76 -4.79
N ARG A 517 -22.08 2.89 -3.76
CA ARG A 517 -21.56 4.18 -3.29
C ARG A 517 -20.04 4.15 -3.13
N ALA A 518 -19.44 5.33 -3.16
CA ALA A 518 -18.09 5.54 -2.67
C ALA A 518 -18.03 6.83 -1.83
N TYR A 519 -17.14 6.81 -0.86
CA TYR A 519 -16.85 7.91 0.04
C TYR A 519 -15.38 8.25 -0.10
N LEU A 520 -15.08 9.53 -0.32
CA LEU A 520 -13.70 10.01 -0.47
C LEU A 520 -13.44 11.12 0.52
N VAL A 521 -12.27 11.07 1.13
CA VAL A 521 -11.75 12.13 2.00
C VAL A 521 -10.48 12.68 1.36
N THR A 522 -10.48 13.97 1.10
CA THR A 522 -9.29 14.72 0.68
C THR A 522 -8.93 15.72 1.78
N PHE A 523 -7.68 16.05 1.97
CA PHE A 523 -7.25 16.92 3.06
C PHE A 523 -6.07 17.83 2.68
N ARG A 524 -6.15 19.07 3.17
CA ARG A 524 -5.03 20.01 3.28
C ARG A 524 -5.10 20.80 4.59
N GLN A 525 -6.26 21.33 4.95
CA GLN A 525 -6.54 22.10 6.17
C GLN A 525 -7.93 21.84 6.73
N THR A 526 -8.90 21.60 5.87
CA THR A 526 -10.29 21.23 6.19
C THR A 526 -10.67 20.06 5.29
N ASP A 527 -11.38 19.07 5.81
CA ASP A 527 -11.75 17.86 5.08
C ASP A 527 -13.12 17.99 4.43
N PRO A 528 -13.24 17.97 3.12
CA PRO A 528 -14.48 17.54 2.49
C PRO A 528 -14.55 16.02 2.41
N LEU A 529 -15.62 15.45 2.96
CA LEU A 529 -16.08 14.10 2.65
C LEU A 529 -16.96 14.18 1.39
N TYR A 530 -16.54 13.54 0.32
CA TYR A 530 -17.33 13.44 -0.91
C TYR A 530 -18.11 12.12 -0.93
N ILE A 531 -19.37 12.19 -1.38
CA ILE A 531 -20.24 11.03 -1.52
C ILE A 531 -20.53 10.85 -3.01
N LEU A 532 -20.15 9.69 -3.54
CA LEU A 532 -20.37 9.34 -4.93
C LEU A 532 -21.49 8.30 -5.06
N ASP A 533 -22.37 8.49 -6.02
CA ASP A 533 -23.34 7.51 -6.47
C ASP A 533 -22.75 6.75 -7.67
N LEU A 534 -22.66 5.44 -7.53
CA LEU A 534 -22.10 4.50 -8.49
C LEU A 534 -23.16 3.46 -8.94
N SER A 535 -24.45 3.77 -8.75
CA SER A 535 -25.56 2.88 -9.11
C SER A 535 -25.65 2.61 -10.62
N ASP A 536 -25.23 3.59 -11.43
CA ASP A 536 -24.95 3.38 -12.85
C ASP A 536 -23.44 3.49 -13.09
N PRO A 537 -22.75 2.37 -13.38
CA PRO A 537 -21.31 2.39 -13.60
C PRO A 537 -20.90 3.18 -14.86
N LEU A 538 -21.83 3.51 -15.76
CA LEU A 538 -21.57 4.33 -16.94
C LEU A 538 -21.78 5.84 -16.67
N ASP A 539 -22.48 6.19 -15.57
CA ASP A 539 -22.81 7.57 -15.21
C ASP A 539 -22.53 7.88 -13.72
N PRO A 540 -21.29 7.63 -13.22
CA PRO A 540 -20.94 7.92 -11.83
C PRO A 540 -21.05 9.45 -11.58
N ARG A 541 -21.52 9.83 -10.39
CA ARG A 541 -21.71 11.24 -10.05
C ARG A 541 -21.45 11.52 -8.57
N MET A 542 -20.99 12.72 -8.27
CA MET A 542 -20.92 13.23 -6.91
C MET A 542 -22.32 13.69 -6.50
N VAL A 543 -22.83 13.16 -5.39
CA VAL A 543 -24.18 13.45 -4.89
C VAL A 543 -24.18 14.25 -3.61
N GLY A 544 -23.06 14.36 -2.90
CA GLY A 544 -22.97 15.15 -1.68
C GLY A 544 -21.54 15.47 -1.28
N GLU A 545 -21.42 16.50 -0.45
CA GLU A 545 -20.18 16.95 0.16
C GLU A 545 -20.48 17.36 1.59
N LEU A 546 -19.60 16.99 2.54
CA LEU A 546 -19.68 17.42 3.93
C LEU A 546 -18.31 17.96 4.36
N LYS A 547 -18.23 19.22 4.76
CA LYS A 547 -17.03 19.82 5.32
C LYS A 547 -16.99 19.59 6.82
N MET A 548 -15.88 19.08 7.31
CA MET A 548 -15.68 18.74 8.73
C MET A 548 -14.35 19.31 9.21
N PRO A 549 -14.23 19.72 10.47
CA PRO A 549 -12.93 19.97 11.10
C PRO A 549 -12.16 18.65 11.24
N GLY A 550 -10.84 18.66 11.03
CA GLY A 550 -10.03 17.46 11.09
C GLY A 550 -10.20 16.57 9.86
N TYR A 551 -9.85 15.29 9.99
CA TYR A 551 -9.99 14.33 8.91
C TYR A 551 -10.30 12.91 9.41
N SER A 552 -11.02 12.16 8.58
CA SER A 552 -11.29 10.74 8.81
C SER A 552 -10.36 9.91 7.94
N ASP A 553 -9.40 9.25 8.58
CA ASP A 553 -8.57 8.26 7.91
C ASP A 553 -9.40 7.03 7.55
N TYR A 554 -10.38 6.70 8.38
CA TYR A 554 -11.16 5.47 8.34
C TYR A 554 -12.67 5.74 8.29
N LEU A 555 -13.32 5.10 7.31
CA LEU A 555 -14.75 5.22 7.08
C LEU A 555 -15.41 3.83 7.16
N PHE A 556 -16.34 3.67 8.07
CA PHE A 556 -17.09 2.43 8.27
C PHE A 556 -18.57 2.67 7.99
N PRO A 557 -19.10 2.21 6.85
CA PRO A 557 -20.54 2.21 6.64
C PRO A 557 -21.24 1.37 7.71
N LEU A 558 -22.32 1.92 8.26
CA LEU A 558 -23.14 1.27 9.26
C LEU A 558 -24.57 1.10 8.74
N PRO A 559 -25.36 0.16 9.33
CA PRO A 559 -26.78 0.08 9.03
C PRO A 559 -27.49 1.44 9.23
N GLY A 560 -28.65 1.63 8.60
CA GLY A 560 -29.45 2.86 8.75
C GLY A 560 -28.93 4.06 7.94
N ASN A 561 -28.11 3.83 6.92
CA ASN A 561 -27.44 4.89 6.15
C ASN A 561 -26.60 5.82 7.05
N LEU A 562 -25.87 5.24 7.97
CA LEU A 562 -24.89 5.93 8.78
C LEU A 562 -23.46 5.62 8.31
N LEU A 563 -22.56 6.56 8.56
CA LEU A 563 -21.13 6.39 8.31
C LEU A 563 -20.36 6.77 9.58
N LEU A 564 -19.51 5.87 10.04
CA LEU A 564 -18.60 6.14 11.16
C LEU A 564 -17.25 6.55 10.56
N GLY A 565 -16.80 7.77 10.86
CA GLY A 565 -15.46 8.26 10.54
C GLY A 565 -14.58 8.19 11.76
N ILE A 566 -13.37 7.63 11.63
CA ILE A 566 -12.34 7.63 12.67
C ILE A 566 -11.06 8.21 12.10
N GLY A 567 -10.46 9.18 12.79
CA GLY A 567 -9.24 9.86 12.33
C GLY A 567 -8.73 10.86 13.34
N LYS A 568 -8.38 12.04 12.89
CA LYS A 568 -7.81 13.11 13.74
C LYS A 568 -8.73 14.33 13.77
N ASP A 569 -8.81 14.92 14.95
CA ASP A 569 -9.38 16.25 15.12
C ASP A 569 -8.35 17.32 14.71
N ALA A 570 -8.82 18.47 14.28
CA ALA A 570 -7.96 19.59 13.95
C ALA A 570 -8.65 20.93 14.25
N THR A 571 -7.84 21.96 14.47
CA THR A 571 -8.32 23.34 14.53
C THR A 571 -8.69 23.85 13.13
N ASP A 572 -9.42 24.97 13.05
CA ASP A 572 -9.73 25.64 11.80
C ASP A 572 -8.48 26.06 11.00
N SER A 573 -7.34 26.22 11.67
CA SER A 573 -6.04 26.48 11.05
C SER A 573 -5.31 25.23 10.55
N GLY A 574 -5.91 24.03 10.68
CA GLY A 574 -5.35 22.74 10.25
C GLY A 574 -4.35 22.12 11.20
N GLN A 575 -4.26 22.61 12.45
CA GLN A 575 -3.41 21.99 13.46
C GLN A 575 -4.08 20.72 13.99
N VAL A 576 -3.43 19.57 13.78
CA VAL A 576 -3.91 18.26 14.25
C VAL A 576 -3.91 18.20 15.79
N LEU A 577 -5.01 17.71 16.34
CA LEU A 577 -5.26 17.52 17.76
C LEU A 577 -5.28 16.02 18.15
N GLY A 578 -6.32 15.58 18.87
CA GLY A 578 -6.51 14.20 19.32
C GLY A 578 -7.15 13.28 18.26
N VAL A 579 -7.62 12.13 18.72
CA VAL A 579 -8.37 11.17 17.90
C VAL A 579 -9.83 11.59 17.86
N ARG A 580 -10.40 11.63 16.64
CA ARG A 580 -11.79 12.00 16.38
C ARG A 580 -12.59 10.78 15.92
N VAL A 581 -13.77 10.60 16.48
CA VAL A 581 -14.76 9.60 16.06
C VAL A 581 -16.05 10.34 15.74
N ALA A 582 -16.46 10.33 14.48
CA ALA A 582 -17.62 11.07 13.98
C ALA A 582 -18.70 10.12 13.44
N LEU A 583 -19.95 10.33 13.81
CA LEU A 583 -21.10 9.64 13.26
C LEU A 583 -21.82 10.56 12.27
N ILE A 584 -21.95 10.12 11.04
CA ILE A 584 -22.47 10.92 9.93
C ILE A 584 -23.76 10.28 9.41
N ASP A 585 -24.79 11.10 9.23
CA ASP A 585 -26.08 10.72 8.64
C ASP A 585 -26.04 10.87 7.12
N LEU A 586 -26.27 9.77 6.40
CA LEU A 586 -26.30 9.67 4.95
C LEU A 586 -27.71 9.33 4.41
N LYS A 587 -28.77 9.49 5.23
CA LYS A 587 -30.18 9.25 4.79
C LYS A 587 -30.53 10.11 3.59
N MET A 588 -29.98 11.34 3.53
CA MET A 588 -30.01 12.22 2.37
C MET A 588 -28.58 12.45 1.88
N PRO A 589 -28.07 11.67 0.92
CA PRO A 589 -26.68 11.79 0.46
C PRO A 589 -26.32 13.17 -0.09
N SER A 590 -27.29 13.93 -0.60
CA SER A 590 -27.11 15.30 -1.07
C SER A 590 -26.99 16.36 0.04
N SER A 591 -27.29 15.97 1.28
CA SER A 591 -27.20 16.84 2.46
C SER A 591 -26.72 16.04 3.66
N PRO A 592 -25.51 15.49 3.61
CA PRO A 592 -24.93 14.71 4.71
C PRO A 592 -24.69 15.63 5.92
N ARG A 593 -24.78 15.07 7.11
CA ARG A 593 -24.55 15.85 8.34
C ARG A 593 -23.91 15.00 9.44
N GLU A 594 -23.08 15.62 10.26
CA GLU A 594 -22.62 15.03 11.48
C GLU A 594 -23.74 14.97 12.52
N LEU A 595 -23.95 13.79 13.08
CA LEU A 595 -24.90 13.59 14.18
C LEU A 595 -24.22 13.79 15.52
N GLN A 596 -23.03 13.24 15.67
CA GLN A 596 -22.29 13.27 16.92
C GLN A 596 -20.79 13.10 16.66
N VAL A 597 -19.99 13.74 17.51
CA VAL A 597 -18.52 13.66 17.48
C VAL A 597 -18.02 13.32 18.89
N LEU A 598 -17.06 12.43 18.96
CA LEU A 598 -16.32 12.10 20.17
C LEU A 598 -14.83 12.37 19.93
N ASN A 599 -14.21 13.19 20.76
CA ASN A 599 -12.78 13.50 20.70
C ASN A 599 -12.06 12.87 21.88
N PHE A 600 -10.91 12.25 21.64
CA PHE A 600 -10.11 11.54 22.64
C PHE A 600 -8.67 12.06 22.66
N GLY A 601 -8.22 12.49 23.84
CA GLY A 601 -6.86 12.96 24.09
C GLY A 601 -6.53 14.29 23.40
N GLU A 602 -5.28 14.67 23.50
CA GLU A 602 -4.73 15.92 22.97
C GLU A 602 -3.80 15.63 21.76
N ARG A 603 -3.13 16.67 21.26
CA ARG A 603 -2.12 16.56 20.21
C ARG A 603 -1.07 15.51 20.58
N GLY A 604 -0.80 14.60 19.66
CA GLY A 604 0.09 13.45 19.86
C GLY A 604 -0.65 12.15 20.19
N SER A 605 -1.98 12.20 20.44
CA SER A 605 -2.78 11.00 20.61
C SER A 605 -2.91 10.21 19.31
N SER A 606 -2.96 8.88 19.44
CA SER A 606 -3.08 7.96 18.31
C SER A 606 -4.06 6.84 18.59
N SER A 607 -4.56 6.22 17.53
CA SER A 607 -5.38 5.02 17.59
C SER A 607 -4.64 3.83 16.97
N GLY A 608 -5.09 2.62 17.24
CA GLY A 608 -4.58 1.42 16.56
C GLY A 608 -4.71 1.50 15.04
N LEU A 609 -5.69 2.27 14.57
CA LEU A 609 -5.92 2.52 13.15
C LEU A 609 -4.80 3.33 12.49
N ASP A 610 -4.08 4.18 13.19
CA ASP A 610 -2.97 4.96 12.63
C ASP A 610 -1.85 4.04 12.09
N TYR A 611 -1.83 2.76 12.48
CA TYR A 611 -0.78 1.80 12.15
C TYR A 611 -1.28 0.58 11.38
N SER A 612 -2.56 0.23 11.48
CA SER A 612 -3.14 -0.96 10.85
C SER A 612 -4.64 -0.82 10.68
N SER A 613 -5.16 -1.25 9.54
CA SER A 613 -6.62 -1.38 9.30
C SER A 613 -7.31 -2.29 10.32
N HIS A 614 -6.57 -3.22 10.93
CA HIS A 614 -7.06 -4.14 11.96
C HIS A 614 -6.99 -3.54 13.38
N GLY A 615 -6.58 -2.27 13.51
CA GLY A 615 -6.49 -1.53 14.78
C GLY A 615 -7.83 -1.10 15.37
N VAL A 616 -8.94 -1.59 14.87
CA VAL A 616 -10.30 -1.42 15.41
C VAL A 616 -11.07 -2.71 15.22
N ASN A 617 -12.00 -2.96 16.09
CA ASN A 617 -12.91 -4.10 15.96
C ASN A 617 -14.36 -3.67 16.11
N LEU A 618 -15.20 -4.07 15.16
CA LEU A 618 -16.62 -3.75 15.12
C LEU A 618 -17.45 -5.02 15.18
N LEU A 619 -18.59 -4.96 15.89
CA LEU A 619 -19.58 -6.05 15.94
C LEU A 619 -20.98 -5.47 15.93
N GLN A 620 -21.81 -5.93 14.98
CA GLN A 620 -23.23 -5.59 14.93
C GLN A 620 -24.03 -6.54 15.79
N VAL A 621 -24.78 -6.03 16.76
CA VAL A 621 -25.65 -6.80 17.65
C VAL A 621 -27.03 -6.14 17.68
N GLY A 622 -27.98 -6.65 16.92
CA GLY A 622 -29.27 -5.99 16.70
C GLY A 622 -29.11 -4.60 16.11
N SER A 623 -29.70 -3.57 16.74
CA SER A 623 -29.53 -2.16 16.35
C SER A 623 -28.25 -1.52 16.88
N ILE A 624 -27.44 -2.24 17.62
CA ILE A 624 -26.22 -1.68 18.24
C ILE A 624 -24.98 -2.12 17.48
N THR A 625 -24.21 -1.18 16.94
CA THR A 625 -22.84 -1.41 16.51
C THR A 625 -21.91 -1.18 17.69
N ARG A 626 -21.18 -2.20 18.10
CA ARG A 626 -20.15 -2.14 19.13
C ARG A 626 -18.80 -1.86 18.48
N VAL A 627 -18.08 -0.85 18.97
CA VAL A 627 -16.75 -0.46 18.49
C VAL A 627 -15.75 -0.62 19.64
N ALA A 628 -14.69 -1.38 19.40
CA ALA A 628 -13.57 -1.54 20.32
C ALA A 628 -12.33 -0.94 19.65
N LEU A 629 -11.84 0.20 20.17
CA LEU A 629 -10.79 1.02 19.57
C LEU A 629 -9.62 1.16 20.52
N PRO A 630 -8.45 0.56 20.23
CA PRO A 630 -7.22 0.82 20.95
C PRO A 630 -6.77 2.27 20.76
N LEU A 631 -6.43 2.94 21.88
CA LEU A 631 -6.02 4.34 21.89
C LEU A 631 -4.76 4.53 22.75
N SER A 632 -3.87 5.40 22.29
CA SER A 632 -2.77 5.99 23.04
C SER A 632 -3.02 7.49 23.14
N LEU A 633 -3.39 7.94 24.34
CA LEU A 633 -3.86 9.30 24.59
C LEU A 633 -2.76 10.12 25.23
N ALA A 634 -2.29 11.14 24.53
CA ALA A 634 -1.40 12.15 25.11
C ALA A 634 -2.16 12.98 26.17
N GLN A 635 -1.52 13.19 27.30
CA GLN A 635 -2.02 14.02 28.37
C GLN A 635 -1.10 15.21 28.58
N GLN A 636 -1.66 16.36 28.90
CA GLN A 636 -1.02 17.64 29.22
C GLN A 636 0.46 17.74 28.78
N SER A 637 0.70 18.47 27.71
CA SER A 637 2.05 18.75 27.15
C SER A 637 2.82 17.62 26.47
N GLY A 638 2.18 16.49 26.12
CA GLY A 638 2.78 15.46 25.27
C GLY A 638 3.86 14.58 25.92
N SER A 639 4.06 14.67 27.24
CA SER A 639 5.07 13.86 27.94
C SER A 639 4.53 12.59 28.59
N ASN A 640 3.21 12.52 28.85
CA ASN A 640 2.56 11.37 29.45
C ASN A 640 1.51 10.79 28.52
N TYR A 641 1.50 9.47 28.39
CA TYR A 641 0.52 8.74 27.58
C TYR A 641 -0.23 7.74 28.46
N ILE A 642 -1.55 7.65 28.26
CA ILE A 642 -2.34 6.52 28.76
C ILE A 642 -2.77 5.66 27.56
N GLN A 643 -2.63 4.35 27.70
CA GLN A 643 -2.99 3.42 26.66
C GLN A 643 -4.05 2.43 27.12
N GLY A 644 -4.92 2.06 26.20
CA GLY A 644 -5.98 1.11 26.50
C GLY A 644 -6.95 0.96 25.33
N LEU A 645 -7.97 0.17 25.60
CA LEU A 645 -9.08 -0.05 24.68
C LEU A 645 -10.28 0.79 25.12
N GLN A 646 -10.77 1.63 24.22
CA GLN A 646 -12.02 2.34 24.39
C GLN A 646 -13.16 1.58 23.75
N THR A 647 -14.24 1.34 24.47
CA THR A 647 -15.47 0.76 23.91
C THR A 647 -16.52 1.84 23.69
N ILE A 648 -17.19 1.78 22.53
CA ILE A 648 -18.24 2.70 22.10
C ILE A 648 -19.39 1.87 21.55
N SER A 649 -20.63 2.17 21.91
CA SER A 649 -21.80 1.63 21.22
C SER A 649 -22.46 2.71 20.38
N ILE A 650 -22.95 2.30 19.22
CA ILE A 650 -23.67 3.15 18.27
C ILE A 650 -25.04 2.52 18.07
N ASP A 651 -26.08 3.20 18.51
CA ASP A 651 -27.45 2.83 18.20
C ASP A 651 -27.78 3.38 16.80
N VAL A 652 -27.89 2.47 15.81
CA VAL A 652 -28.05 2.85 14.41
C VAL A 652 -29.47 3.32 14.09
N ASP A 653 -30.47 2.96 14.91
CA ASP A 653 -31.87 3.37 14.70
C ASP A 653 -32.07 4.84 15.05
N ILE A 654 -31.43 5.32 16.13
CA ILE A 654 -31.53 6.71 16.58
C ILE A 654 -30.34 7.58 16.24
N GLY A 655 -29.25 6.98 15.72
CA GLY A 655 -28.04 7.71 15.34
C GLY A 655 -27.30 8.30 16.53
N ASN A 656 -27.06 7.52 17.58
CA ASN A 656 -26.45 7.99 18.81
C ASN A 656 -25.26 7.13 19.25
N MET A 657 -24.16 7.78 19.62
CA MET A 657 -22.95 7.13 20.16
C MET A 657 -22.90 7.26 21.67
N LYS A 658 -22.54 6.19 22.36
CA LYS A 658 -22.31 6.15 23.80
C LYS A 658 -20.92 5.58 24.09
N VAL A 659 -20.11 6.34 24.80
CA VAL A 659 -18.83 5.89 25.36
C VAL A 659 -19.10 5.01 26.58
N HIS A 660 -18.41 3.87 26.64
CA HIS A 660 -18.53 2.92 27.75
C HIS A 660 -17.23 2.84 28.55
N LYS A 661 -16.60 1.68 28.56
CA LYS A 661 -15.45 1.38 29.42
C LYS A 661 -14.15 1.77 28.74
N TRP A 662 -13.24 2.31 29.53
CA TRP A 662 -11.83 2.34 29.26
C TRP A 662 -11.16 1.14 29.91
N MET A 663 -10.47 0.32 29.13
CA MET A 663 -9.74 -0.85 29.58
C MET A 663 -8.25 -0.54 29.46
N ALA A 664 -7.65 -0.07 30.54
CA ALA A 664 -6.26 0.33 30.56
C ALA A 664 -5.33 -0.81 30.14
N SER A 665 -4.32 -0.52 29.32
CA SER A 665 -3.18 -1.41 29.12
C SER A 665 -2.43 -1.59 30.45
N THR A 666 -1.73 -2.70 30.63
CA THR A 666 -0.97 -2.96 31.88
C THR A 666 0.30 -2.13 31.99
N ALA A 667 0.66 -1.36 30.98
CA ALA A 667 1.89 -0.58 31.00
C ALA A 667 1.86 0.55 32.00
N SER A 668 3.00 0.73 32.62
CA SER A 668 3.41 1.92 33.35
C SER A 668 3.41 3.15 32.44
N THR A 669 3.35 4.32 33.03
CA THR A 669 3.52 5.63 32.41
C THR A 669 4.71 5.67 31.41
N GLY A 670 4.41 5.72 30.12
CA GLY A 670 5.40 5.81 29.04
C GLY A 670 4.79 5.48 27.70
N TRP A 671 5.42 5.93 26.60
CA TRP A 671 5.00 5.58 25.25
C TRP A 671 5.22 4.09 25.02
N THR A 672 4.18 3.35 24.64
CA THR A 672 4.26 1.95 24.19
C THR A 672 3.67 1.86 22.78
N ASP A 673 4.14 0.88 22.02
CA ASP A 673 3.76 0.66 20.63
C ASP A 673 2.33 0.09 20.54
N ILE A 674 1.35 0.96 20.30
CA ILE A 674 -0.05 0.58 20.11
C ILE A 674 -0.31 -0.13 18.77
N SER A 675 0.65 -0.12 17.84
CA SER A 675 0.50 -0.75 16.51
C SER A 675 0.20 -2.24 16.58
N ARG A 676 0.51 -2.87 17.73
CA ARG A 676 0.35 -4.30 18.00
C ARG A 676 -0.92 -4.65 18.76
N ASP A 677 -1.65 -3.65 19.22
CA ASP A 677 -2.87 -3.84 20.00
C ASP A 677 -4.01 -4.30 19.08
N ARG A 678 -4.71 -5.35 19.49
CA ARG A 678 -5.85 -5.92 18.78
C ARG A 678 -6.97 -6.25 19.75
N SER A 679 -8.18 -6.30 19.24
CA SER A 679 -9.32 -6.78 20.01
C SER A 679 -10.26 -7.64 19.18
N VAL A 680 -10.97 -8.53 19.83
CA VAL A 680 -12.07 -9.30 19.24
C VAL A 680 -13.24 -9.33 20.21
N GLN A 681 -14.45 -9.39 19.68
CA GLN A 681 -15.68 -9.43 20.45
C GLN A 681 -16.37 -10.77 20.23
N ILE A 682 -16.77 -11.45 21.32
CA ILE A 682 -17.48 -12.72 21.26
C ILE A 682 -18.59 -12.70 22.32
N GLY A 683 -19.84 -12.74 21.88
CA GLY A 683 -21.01 -12.63 22.77
C GLY A 683 -21.00 -11.31 23.53
N ASN A 684 -21.00 -11.39 24.87
CA ASN A 684 -20.94 -10.20 25.75
C ASN A 684 -19.55 -9.90 26.26
N PHE A 685 -18.50 -10.39 25.59
CA PHE A 685 -17.13 -10.18 26.00
C PHE A 685 -16.34 -9.51 24.89
N VAL A 686 -15.40 -8.65 25.30
CA VAL A 686 -14.33 -8.14 24.44
C VAL A 686 -13.00 -8.67 24.99
N TYR A 687 -12.20 -9.22 24.09
CA TYR A 687 -10.86 -9.74 24.36
C TYR A 687 -9.85 -8.76 23.79
N TYR A 688 -8.99 -8.24 24.63
CA TYR A 688 -8.02 -7.21 24.27
C TYR A 688 -6.60 -7.77 24.39
N TRP A 689 -5.94 -7.86 23.26
CA TRP A 689 -4.52 -8.19 23.14
C TRP A 689 -3.71 -6.92 23.22
N SER A 690 -2.94 -6.75 24.26
CA SER A 690 -1.99 -5.66 24.43
C SER A 690 -0.82 -6.13 25.28
N GLN A 691 0.38 -5.66 24.96
CA GLN A 691 1.61 -5.98 25.70
C GLN A 691 1.80 -7.50 25.93
N ASN A 692 1.56 -8.27 24.88
CA ASN A 692 1.72 -9.73 24.87
C ASN A 692 0.80 -10.47 25.87
N GLN A 693 -0.31 -9.87 26.25
CA GLN A 693 -1.34 -10.47 27.11
C GLN A 693 -2.73 -10.30 26.53
N LEU A 694 -3.49 -11.37 26.51
CA LEU A 694 -4.91 -11.34 26.17
C LEU A 694 -5.73 -11.26 27.45
N ARG A 695 -6.60 -10.25 27.56
CA ARG A 695 -7.48 -10.03 28.70
C ARG A 695 -8.92 -10.01 28.25
N ALA A 696 -9.80 -10.66 29.03
CA ALA A 696 -11.23 -10.69 28.80
C ALA A 696 -11.93 -9.63 29.64
N PHE A 697 -12.85 -8.91 29.03
CA PHE A 697 -13.69 -7.90 29.69
C PHE A 697 -15.14 -8.11 29.27
N GLN A 698 -16.07 -7.91 30.18
CA GLN A 698 -17.48 -7.88 29.84
C GLN A 698 -17.82 -6.54 29.18
N TRP A 699 -18.56 -6.62 28.06
CA TRP A 699 -19.01 -5.45 27.31
C TRP A 699 -19.84 -4.49 28.17
#